data_7772405f4aa277e369b40ab079fcb82b
#
_entry.id   7772405f4aa277e369b40ab079fcb82b
#
_cell.length_a   1.000
_cell.length_b   1.000
_cell.length_c   1.000
_cell.angle_alpha   90.00
_cell.angle_beta   90.00
_cell.angle_gamma   90.00
#
_symmetry.space_group_name_H-M   'P 1'
#
loop_
_entity.id
_entity.type
_entity.pdbx_description
1 polymer ?
#
loop_
_entity_poly.entity_id
_entity_poly.type
_entity_poly.pdbx_seq_one_letter_code
_entity_poly.pdbx_strand_id
1 'polypeptide(L)'
;MSRRIDRRSFLKKSSEAALGATAVTLLGSSSAAAAEENGFHSAWPKEAERPWAGPEYWTNPLEDWRIQDGRLECVCPGGDRNVFLLTREVAARQGTLAMSVRLGRLDGGGEKHGDDSAEHCPFHSAEREAEKLEGGFAGFRVGIRSFVDDYRARAIHGRGMNVGVTAEGQLFIGEVKASAPRVNLGQELKLDLQARPSGSSYAVTLRAGDTKGKRLAEVTRLVPGEWLEGGVAVVCSSGKIEPTPQPLGKLTGYDFYPPGQRRGGTMRFWFTDWTLSGSKVDAHDDHTFGPILFALYTVSRGVLKLSAQCPPMGNAPREVRLQVRNGGNRWKTIGTAELDEDAWNAVFRVAAWNDAKDHAYRLVYAMPDADGKLRQHTYEGMIRKDPKGRNEITVGLLTCIWDMGFPHSEFVKHLGWHRPDVLLWTGDQVYEPVGGFGVMETREPDLLVPSMHDYLRKWYIFGWATRDLTRQIPSACMPDDHDMFHGNIWGCGGKPTDPSYPAPGYKSQDSGGYKMPARWVNMAQRAQTSHLPDPFDPTPVLQGITVYYTHLLWGGISFAILEDRKWESAPKIQCPDAEITNGFPKDPRWDARKDDVPTAELLGQRQLDFLEYWAADWSGGTWMKFAVSQTLFGCLATEPEGDTDDSYDPKLPILPVGEYPPNDWMMADHDSDGWPQHGRNDGIRKWRKAFAVHLSGDQHIGTTSHYGVDDFRDGVYAVCTPAISNIFPRRWFPVHPGKNSLPGRRNTGDYEDRFGNHMTVLAAACPHQYPGSGLEGLRNRATGYSILRCNRETREVQVAVWPRWVDPSAPGAKPYEGWPITVKQLDNGLHGAQWTLERIETPGQRDPVVQVRNEDGEVVYTLRVNGESFTPLVREPGAYSVVAFDPDGGYRQEWKGLQARRL
;
A
#
# COMPACT_ATOMS: atom_id res chain seq x y z
N MET A 1 43.34 -21.23 4.05
CA MET A 1 42.63 -22.49 3.80
C MET A 1 41.15 -22.27 4.10
N SER A 2 40.38 -22.00 3.06
CA SER A 2 38.97 -21.67 3.07
C SER A 2 38.16 -22.94 2.90
N ARG A 3 37.25 -23.27 3.85
CA ARG A 3 36.26 -24.32 3.65
C ARG A 3 34.96 -23.68 3.17
N ARG A 4 34.69 -23.80 1.88
CA ARG A 4 33.35 -23.58 1.31
C ARG A 4 32.41 -24.68 1.83
N ILE A 5 31.32 -24.29 2.47
CA ILE A 5 30.20 -25.18 2.80
C ILE A 5 29.23 -25.14 1.63
N ASP A 6 29.11 -26.28 0.97
CA ASP A 6 28.22 -26.50 -0.17
C ASP A 6 26.77 -26.68 0.29
N ARG A 7 25.90 -25.84 -0.23
CA ARG A 7 24.44 -25.76 0.09
C ARG A 7 23.60 -26.89 -0.54
N ARG A 8 24.20 -27.85 -1.21
CA ARG A 8 23.48 -28.97 -1.83
C ARG A 8 23.29 -30.20 -0.94
N SER A 9 23.88 -30.23 0.23
CA SER A 9 23.83 -31.40 1.14
C SER A 9 22.73 -31.37 2.20
N PHE A 10 21.92 -30.28 2.28
CA PHE A 10 20.85 -30.18 3.31
C PHE A 10 19.46 -30.64 2.83
N LEU A 11 19.29 -30.93 1.53
CA LEU A 11 18.03 -31.41 0.95
C LEU A 11 18.01 -32.90 0.58
N LYS A 12 18.99 -33.70 1.07
CA LYS A 12 19.13 -35.11 0.70
C LYS A 12 19.22 -36.10 1.87
N LYS A 13 18.74 -35.76 3.07
CA LYS A 13 18.73 -36.67 4.22
C LYS A 13 17.37 -36.84 4.89
N SER A 14 16.29 -36.93 4.12
CA SER A 14 14.98 -37.38 4.65
C SER A 14 14.21 -38.32 3.72
N SER A 15 14.91 -39.09 2.92
CA SER A 15 14.28 -40.17 2.15
C SER A 15 15.28 -41.29 1.92
N GLU A 16 15.45 -42.19 2.90
CA GLU A 16 15.90 -43.57 2.72
C GLU A 16 15.93 -44.25 4.10
N ALA A 17 14.80 -44.85 4.50
CA ALA A 17 14.77 -46.05 5.35
C ALA A 17 13.33 -46.57 5.38
N ALA A 18 13.11 -47.59 4.63
CA ALA A 18 12.24 -48.76 4.82
C ALA A 18 11.52 -49.17 3.53
N LEU A 19 12.22 -49.97 2.73
CA LEU A 19 11.60 -50.90 1.78
C LEU A 19 11.70 -52.30 2.39
N GLY A 20 10.52 -52.88 2.67
CA GLY A 20 10.41 -54.29 3.11
C GLY A 20 8.93 -54.70 3.15
N ALA A 21 8.46 -55.19 1.99
CA ALA A 21 7.37 -56.11 1.76
C ALA A 21 6.24 -56.27 2.78
N THR A 22 5.02 -55.83 2.40
CA THR A 22 3.84 -56.68 2.28
C THR A 22 2.79 -55.94 1.44
N ALA A 23 2.59 -56.38 0.22
CA ALA A 23 1.48 -55.93 -0.62
C ALA A 23 0.22 -56.69 -0.27
N VAL A 24 -0.94 -56.00 -0.55
CA VAL A 24 -2.31 -56.51 -0.59
C VAL A 24 -3.12 -56.28 0.68
N THR A 25 -4.13 -55.38 0.53
CA THR A 25 -5.26 -55.10 1.40
C THR A 25 -5.09 -53.88 2.35
N LEU A 26 -4.91 -52.67 1.80
CA LEU A 26 -5.08 -51.41 2.59
C LEU A 26 -5.35 -50.18 1.69
N LEU A 27 -6.05 -50.32 0.55
CA LEU A 27 -6.44 -49.19 -0.31
C LEU A 27 -7.75 -48.52 0.09
N GLY A 28 -8.47 -49.03 1.10
CA GLY A 28 -9.72 -48.44 1.59
C GLY A 28 -9.59 -47.59 2.88
N SER A 29 -8.58 -47.83 3.71
CA SER A 29 -8.44 -47.17 5.04
C SER A 29 -7.59 -45.91 5.01
N SER A 30 -6.65 -45.79 4.07
CA SER A 30 -5.81 -44.57 3.96
C SER A 30 -6.57 -43.36 3.38
N SER A 31 -7.58 -43.59 2.52
CA SER A 31 -8.37 -42.48 1.96
C SER A 31 -9.43 -41.93 2.93
N ALA A 32 -9.94 -42.75 3.81
CA ALA A 32 -10.90 -42.34 4.84
C ALA A 32 -10.20 -41.60 5.98
N ALA A 33 -9.02 -42.07 6.41
CA ALA A 33 -8.22 -41.41 7.44
C ALA A 33 -7.67 -40.05 6.97
N ALA A 34 -7.18 -39.93 5.72
CA ALA A 34 -6.77 -38.68 5.14
C ALA A 34 -7.96 -37.71 4.90
N ALA A 35 -9.16 -38.23 4.68
CA ALA A 35 -10.37 -37.42 4.52
C ALA A 35 -10.88 -36.84 5.86
N GLU A 36 -10.60 -37.50 6.99
CA GLU A 36 -10.84 -36.98 8.33
C GLU A 36 -9.72 -36.00 8.77
N GLU A 37 -8.47 -36.27 8.41
CA GLU A 37 -7.30 -35.47 8.78
C GLU A 37 -7.30 -34.08 8.12
N ASN A 38 -7.83 -33.95 6.89
CA ASN A 38 -7.98 -32.70 6.15
C ASN A 38 -9.31 -31.96 6.41
N GLY A 39 -10.15 -32.47 7.28
CA GLY A 39 -11.44 -31.90 7.60
C GLY A 39 -11.33 -30.50 8.23
N PHE A 40 -12.41 -29.74 8.10
CA PHE A 40 -12.56 -28.43 8.73
C PHE A 40 -13.90 -28.34 9.47
N HIS A 41 -13.89 -27.65 10.61
CA HIS A 41 -15.09 -27.28 11.36
C HIS A 41 -14.93 -25.90 11.95
N SER A 42 -15.84 -24.98 11.64
CA SER A 42 -15.82 -23.62 12.20
C SER A 42 -15.98 -23.62 13.73
N ALA A 43 -15.21 -22.80 14.41
CA ALA A 43 -15.16 -22.75 15.85
C ALA A 43 -15.16 -21.30 16.34
N TRP A 44 -16.30 -20.63 16.23
CA TRP A 44 -16.45 -19.26 16.70
C TRP A 44 -16.78 -19.21 18.20
N PRO A 45 -16.03 -18.41 19.00
CA PRO A 45 -16.28 -18.29 20.44
C PRO A 45 -17.65 -17.66 20.72
N LYS A 46 -18.38 -18.17 21.71
CA LYS A 46 -19.70 -17.66 22.09
C LYS A 46 -19.64 -16.25 22.67
N GLU A 47 -18.59 -15.96 23.42
CA GLU A 47 -18.37 -14.69 24.10
C GLU A 47 -17.73 -13.63 23.21
N ALA A 48 -17.33 -13.98 21.98
CA ALA A 48 -16.72 -13.04 21.07
C ALA A 48 -17.76 -12.16 20.40
N GLU A 49 -17.47 -10.85 20.40
CA GLU A 49 -18.23 -9.84 19.66
C GLU A 49 -17.24 -8.98 18.88
N ARG A 50 -17.11 -9.24 17.58
CA ARG A 50 -16.14 -8.55 16.71
C ARG A 50 -16.46 -8.72 15.22
N PRO A 51 -16.07 -7.77 14.35
CA PRO A 51 -16.24 -7.87 12.90
C PRO A 51 -15.38 -8.97 12.25
N TRP A 52 -14.17 -9.18 12.75
CA TRP A 52 -13.22 -10.12 12.17
C TRP A 52 -13.56 -11.58 12.52
N ALA A 53 -13.73 -12.41 11.49
CA ALA A 53 -14.18 -13.80 11.64
C ALA A 53 -13.14 -14.74 12.28
N GLY A 54 -11.83 -14.42 12.17
CA GLY A 54 -10.74 -15.25 12.71
C GLY A 54 -9.60 -15.45 11.70
N PRO A 55 -8.46 -16.03 12.14
CA PRO A 55 -7.26 -16.14 11.30
C PRO A 55 -7.40 -17.04 10.09
N GLU A 56 -8.35 -17.97 10.11
CA GLU A 56 -8.62 -18.92 9.02
C GLU A 56 -9.51 -18.34 7.93
N TYR A 57 -9.98 -17.08 8.07
CA TYR A 57 -11.01 -16.51 7.22
C TYR A 57 -10.60 -15.15 6.66
N TRP A 58 -11.14 -14.85 5.47
CA TRP A 58 -11.18 -13.51 4.92
C TRP A 58 -12.63 -13.09 4.68
N THR A 59 -13.03 -11.96 5.25
CA THR A 59 -14.40 -11.42 5.14
C THR A 59 -14.50 -10.39 4.02
N ASN A 60 -15.51 -10.51 3.17
CA ASN A 60 -15.79 -9.64 2.03
C ASN A 60 -17.21 -9.02 2.14
N PRO A 61 -17.30 -7.71 2.49
CA PRO A 61 -16.27 -6.88 3.12
C PRO A 61 -16.30 -7.03 4.64
N LEU A 62 -15.24 -6.58 5.34
CA LEU A 62 -15.03 -6.76 6.79
C LEU A 62 -16.17 -6.14 7.63
N GLU A 63 -16.59 -4.94 7.27
CA GLU A 63 -17.54 -4.11 7.99
C GLU A 63 -18.98 -4.63 7.96
N ASP A 64 -19.31 -5.56 7.06
CA ASP A 64 -20.65 -6.11 6.88
C ASP A 64 -20.87 -7.42 7.67
N TRP A 65 -19.83 -7.90 8.36
CA TRP A 65 -19.83 -9.15 9.12
C TRP A 65 -19.52 -8.94 10.59
N ARG A 66 -20.01 -9.85 11.44
CA ARG A 66 -19.57 -9.95 12.84
C ARG A 66 -19.64 -11.38 13.34
N ILE A 67 -18.85 -11.66 14.38
CA ILE A 67 -19.01 -12.83 15.24
C ILE A 67 -19.81 -12.38 16.46
N GLN A 68 -20.88 -13.10 16.75
CA GLN A 68 -21.70 -12.91 17.93
C GLN A 68 -22.38 -14.21 18.33
N ASP A 69 -22.45 -14.53 19.62
CA ASP A 69 -23.11 -15.72 20.17
C ASP A 69 -22.65 -17.05 19.54
N GLY A 70 -21.37 -17.14 19.17
CA GLY A 70 -20.81 -18.34 18.49
C GLY A 70 -21.27 -18.48 17.02
N ARG A 71 -21.74 -17.40 16.40
CA ARG A 71 -22.21 -17.37 15.01
C ARG A 71 -21.49 -16.29 14.21
N LEU A 72 -21.37 -16.54 12.92
CA LEU A 72 -20.96 -15.56 11.93
C LEU A 72 -22.23 -14.91 11.36
N GLU A 73 -22.38 -13.60 11.46
CA GLU A 73 -23.57 -12.87 11.05
C GLU A 73 -23.24 -11.86 9.94
N CYS A 74 -24.00 -11.90 8.84
CA CYS A 74 -24.01 -10.87 7.81
C CYS A 74 -24.99 -9.78 8.25
N VAL A 75 -24.45 -8.68 8.80
CA VAL A 75 -25.25 -7.63 9.45
C VAL A 75 -25.71 -6.56 8.48
N CYS A 76 -24.99 -6.34 7.38
CA CYS A 76 -25.35 -5.38 6.34
C CYS A 76 -25.60 -6.10 5.01
N PRO A 77 -26.82 -5.97 4.43
CA PRO A 77 -27.15 -6.64 3.20
C PRO A 77 -26.46 -6.01 1.99
N GLY A 78 -26.14 -6.82 1.02
CA GLY A 78 -25.55 -6.38 -0.25
C GLY A 78 -25.22 -7.55 -1.16
N GLY A 79 -24.81 -7.27 -2.38
CA GLY A 79 -24.39 -8.29 -3.32
C GLY A 79 -22.98 -8.79 -3.01
N ASP A 80 -22.75 -10.07 -3.22
CA ASP A 80 -21.44 -10.75 -3.10
C ASP A 80 -20.85 -10.82 -1.68
N ARG A 81 -21.63 -10.62 -0.60
CA ARG A 81 -21.13 -10.77 0.78
C ARG A 81 -20.72 -12.22 1.01
N ASN A 82 -19.43 -12.44 1.33
CA ASN A 82 -18.91 -13.79 1.52
C ASN A 82 -17.77 -13.83 2.54
N VAL A 83 -17.58 -15.02 3.14
CA VAL A 83 -16.43 -15.29 4.02
C VAL A 83 -15.68 -16.48 3.45
N PHE A 84 -14.49 -16.22 2.96
CA PHE A 84 -13.60 -17.18 2.33
C PHE A 84 -12.82 -17.97 3.38
N LEU A 85 -12.70 -19.29 3.21
CA LEU A 85 -11.87 -20.15 4.06
C LEU A 85 -10.45 -20.24 3.48
N LEU A 86 -9.48 -19.70 4.20
CA LEU A 86 -8.09 -19.62 3.75
C LEU A 86 -7.35 -20.96 3.82
N THR A 87 -7.68 -21.76 4.83
CA THR A 87 -6.89 -22.94 5.21
C THR A 87 -7.29 -24.23 4.48
N ARG A 88 -8.28 -24.20 3.60
CA ARG A 88 -8.75 -25.38 2.85
C ARG A 88 -8.97 -25.04 1.38
N GLU A 89 -8.64 -26.01 0.54
CA GLU A 89 -8.80 -25.92 -0.91
C GLU A 89 -9.37 -27.23 -1.47
N VAL A 90 -10.17 -27.12 -2.54
CA VAL A 90 -10.69 -28.27 -3.28
C VAL A 90 -9.77 -28.57 -4.47
N ALA A 91 -9.05 -29.68 -4.40
CA ALA A 91 -8.04 -30.07 -5.37
C ALA A 91 -8.63 -30.60 -6.69
N ALA A 92 -7.80 -30.57 -7.74
CA ALA A 92 -8.14 -31.10 -9.08
C ALA A 92 -8.31 -32.63 -9.12
N ARG A 93 -7.70 -33.38 -8.17
CA ARG A 93 -7.81 -34.86 -8.14
C ARG A 93 -9.24 -35.35 -8.01
N GLN A 94 -9.50 -36.57 -8.55
CA GLN A 94 -10.77 -37.24 -8.32
C GLN A 94 -10.97 -37.55 -6.82
N GLY A 95 -12.22 -37.44 -6.35
CA GLY A 95 -12.55 -37.69 -4.95
C GLY A 95 -13.91 -37.15 -4.58
N THR A 96 -14.23 -37.19 -3.30
CA THR A 96 -15.50 -36.71 -2.75
C THR A 96 -15.32 -35.35 -2.09
N LEU A 97 -16.37 -34.53 -2.07
CA LEU A 97 -16.47 -33.27 -1.34
C LEU A 97 -17.77 -33.29 -0.54
N ALA A 98 -17.72 -32.91 0.72
CA ALA A 98 -18.88 -32.67 1.56
C ALA A 98 -18.70 -31.35 2.33
N MET A 99 -19.75 -30.53 2.34
CA MET A 99 -19.84 -29.30 3.12
C MET A 99 -21.17 -29.26 3.83
N SER A 100 -21.19 -28.72 5.05
CA SER A 100 -22.46 -28.40 5.72
C SER A 100 -22.37 -27.09 6.49
N VAL A 101 -23.51 -26.45 6.68
CA VAL A 101 -23.63 -25.25 7.51
C VAL A 101 -25.05 -25.15 8.07
N ARG A 102 -25.16 -24.68 9.31
CA ARG A 102 -26.45 -24.24 9.86
C ARG A 102 -26.58 -22.75 9.64
N LEU A 103 -27.76 -22.31 9.22
CA LEU A 103 -28.03 -20.91 8.96
C LEU A 103 -29.47 -20.55 9.32
N GLY A 104 -29.68 -19.29 9.62
CA GLY A 104 -30.98 -18.72 9.86
C GLY A 104 -31.02 -17.26 9.50
N ARG A 105 -32.21 -16.75 9.22
CA ARG A 105 -32.40 -15.33 8.90
C ARG A 105 -32.18 -14.49 10.16
N LEU A 106 -31.50 -13.37 10.02
CA LEU A 106 -31.50 -12.32 11.02
C LEU A 106 -32.78 -11.51 10.83
N ASP A 107 -33.86 -11.95 11.50
CA ASP A 107 -35.08 -11.17 11.56
C ASP A 107 -34.88 -9.94 12.44
N GLY A 108 -35.53 -8.83 12.14
CA GLY A 108 -35.63 -7.71 13.02
C GLY A 108 -36.30 -8.13 14.33
N GLY A 109 -35.54 -8.66 15.27
CA GLY A 109 -36.00 -8.97 16.63
C GLY A 109 -36.43 -7.69 17.31
N GLY A 110 -37.71 -7.64 17.66
CA GLY A 110 -38.44 -6.48 18.11
C GLY A 110 -37.84 -5.67 19.27
N GLU A 111 -36.82 -4.91 19.00
CA GLU A 111 -36.65 -3.61 19.63
C GLU A 111 -36.78 -2.57 18.52
N LYS A 112 -37.81 -1.77 18.66
CA LYS A 112 -38.15 -0.67 17.76
C LYS A 112 -37.03 0.40 17.79
N HIS A 113 -35.96 0.17 17.01
CA HIS A 113 -35.22 1.27 16.44
C HIS A 113 -35.94 1.59 15.11
N GLY A 114 -36.47 2.80 15.01
CA GLY A 114 -37.49 3.19 14.06
C GLY A 114 -37.20 2.73 12.63
N ASP A 115 -38.26 2.26 12.01
CA ASP A 115 -38.48 1.94 10.58
C ASP A 115 -37.44 1.00 9.92
N ASP A 116 -37.75 -0.32 9.99
CA ASP A 116 -37.01 -1.46 9.46
C ASP A 116 -37.05 -1.59 7.93
N SER A 117 -37.11 -0.51 7.20
CA SER A 117 -36.93 -0.54 5.76
C SER A 117 -35.45 -0.60 5.41
N ALA A 118 -35.12 -1.05 4.20
CA ALA A 118 -33.78 -1.05 3.61
C ALA A 118 -33.10 0.35 3.61
N GLU A 119 -33.77 1.37 4.12
CA GLU A 119 -33.32 2.74 4.37
C GLU A 119 -32.31 2.86 5.53
N HIS A 120 -32.17 1.85 6.39
CA HIS A 120 -31.31 1.90 7.58
C HIS A 120 -30.07 1.01 7.51
N CYS A 121 -29.71 0.48 6.36
CA CYS A 121 -28.30 0.20 6.13
C CYS A 121 -27.64 1.55 5.79
N PRO A 122 -26.79 2.07 6.65
CA PRO A 122 -26.40 3.48 6.61
C PRO A 122 -25.50 3.91 5.44
N PHE A 123 -25.43 3.15 4.40
CA PHE A 123 -24.46 3.21 3.33
C PHE A 123 -25.01 3.67 1.99
N HIS A 124 -25.96 4.58 2.00
CA HIS A 124 -26.36 5.26 0.77
C HIS A 124 -25.44 6.47 0.55
N SER A 125 -24.49 6.37 -0.39
CA SER A 125 -23.99 7.58 -1.04
C SER A 125 -25.19 8.26 -1.71
N ALA A 126 -25.46 9.51 -1.38
CA ALA A 126 -26.63 10.27 -1.85
C ALA A 126 -26.68 10.51 -3.36
N GLU A 127 -25.75 9.97 -4.14
CA GLU A 127 -25.60 10.22 -5.59
C GLU A 127 -25.97 9.04 -6.51
N ARG A 128 -26.30 7.85 -5.96
CA ARG A 128 -26.86 6.76 -6.78
C ARG A 128 -28.14 6.28 -6.16
N GLU A 129 -29.26 6.48 -6.87
CA GLU A 129 -30.49 5.76 -6.56
C GLU A 129 -30.13 4.30 -6.27
N ALA A 130 -30.42 3.86 -5.02
CA ALA A 130 -30.20 2.47 -4.63
C ALA A 130 -30.97 1.60 -5.60
N GLU A 131 -30.28 0.99 -6.56
CA GLU A 131 -30.88 -0.09 -7.35
C GLU A 131 -31.41 -1.09 -6.33
N LYS A 132 -32.71 -1.31 -6.31
CA LYS A 132 -33.34 -2.30 -5.47
C LYS A 132 -32.75 -3.65 -5.86
N LEU A 133 -31.80 -4.17 -5.02
CA LEU A 133 -31.27 -5.51 -5.19
C LEU A 133 -32.39 -6.49 -4.78
N GLU A 134 -33.20 -6.83 -5.79
CA GLU A 134 -34.31 -7.79 -5.60
C GLU A 134 -33.78 -9.23 -5.57
N GLY A 135 -34.35 -10.02 -4.67
CA GLY A 135 -33.97 -11.41 -4.47
C GLY A 135 -32.67 -11.55 -3.67
N GLY A 136 -32.01 -12.67 -3.85
CA GLY A 136 -30.75 -13.00 -3.17
C GLY A 136 -30.71 -14.46 -2.73
N PHE A 137 -29.62 -14.82 -2.04
CA PHE A 137 -29.40 -16.20 -1.58
C PHE A 137 -28.44 -16.24 -0.39
N ALA A 138 -28.51 -17.38 0.35
CA ALA A 138 -27.53 -17.74 1.36
C ALA A 138 -27.08 -19.21 1.16
N GLY A 139 -25.81 -19.50 1.45
CA GLY A 139 -25.25 -20.84 1.30
C GLY A 139 -23.76 -20.86 1.10
N PHE A 140 -23.31 -21.54 0.04
CA PHE A 140 -21.90 -21.76 -0.27
C PHE A 140 -21.49 -21.17 -1.62
N ARG A 141 -20.21 -20.88 -1.74
CA ARG A 141 -19.51 -20.75 -3.02
C ARG A 141 -18.39 -21.78 -3.07
N VAL A 142 -18.29 -22.51 -4.15
CA VAL A 142 -17.29 -23.57 -4.37
C VAL A 142 -16.54 -23.32 -5.67
N GLY A 143 -15.33 -23.87 -5.75
CA GLY A 143 -14.47 -23.74 -6.93
C GLY A 143 -14.04 -22.30 -7.19
N ILE A 144 -13.71 -21.59 -6.13
CA ILE A 144 -13.31 -20.17 -6.22
C ILE A 144 -11.93 -20.07 -6.85
N ARG A 145 -11.86 -19.37 -7.99
CA ARG A 145 -10.64 -19.07 -8.75
C ARG A 145 -10.51 -17.57 -8.98
N SER A 146 -9.28 -17.11 -9.20
CA SER A 146 -8.95 -15.73 -9.56
C SER A 146 -8.04 -15.71 -10.80
N PHE A 147 -7.82 -14.55 -11.37
CA PHE A 147 -6.87 -14.32 -12.47
C PHE A 147 -5.40 -14.47 -12.06
N VAL A 148 -5.09 -14.43 -10.75
CA VAL A 148 -3.82 -14.84 -10.16
C VAL A 148 -4.03 -16.14 -9.40
N ASP A 149 -3.22 -17.15 -9.70
CA ASP A 149 -3.30 -18.45 -9.03
C ASP A 149 -2.61 -18.42 -7.67
N ASP A 150 -3.27 -17.76 -6.71
CA ASP A 150 -2.85 -17.62 -5.32
C ASP A 150 -4.10 -17.58 -4.44
N TYR A 151 -4.09 -18.29 -3.29
CA TYR A 151 -5.24 -18.34 -2.37
C TYR A 151 -5.66 -16.97 -1.86
N ARG A 152 -4.71 -16.03 -1.72
CA ARG A 152 -4.98 -14.65 -1.30
C ARG A 152 -5.78 -13.88 -2.36
N ALA A 153 -5.40 -14.02 -3.63
CA ALA A 153 -6.15 -13.44 -4.75
C ALA A 153 -7.54 -14.05 -4.87
N ARG A 154 -7.67 -15.36 -4.64
CA ARG A 154 -8.98 -16.06 -4.62
C ARG A 154 -9.87 -15.54 -3.50
N ALA A 155 -9.30 -15.22 -2.33
CA ALA A 155 -10.03 -14.67 -1.19
C ALA A 155 -10.64 -13.29 -1.48
N ILE A 156 -9.96 -12.43 -2.25
CA ILE A 156 -10.39 -11.05 -2.51
C ILE A 156 -11.18 -10.92 -3.83
N HIS A 157 -10.68 -11.51 -4.91
CA HIS A 157 -11.22 -11.34 -6.27
C HIS A 157 -11.84 -12.61 -6.84
N GLY A 158 -11.98 -13.65 -6.01
CA GLY A 158 -12.33 -14.95 -6.50
C GLY A 158 -13.80 -15.08 -6.92
N ARG A 159 -14.01 -15.85 -7.99
CA ARG A 159 -15.32 -16.20 -8.56
C ARG A 159 -15.50 -17.71 -8.57
N GLY A 160 -16.71 -18.20 -8.26
CA GLY A 160 -17.00 -19.62 -8.18
C GLY A 160 -18.48 -19.92 -8.35
N MET A 161 -18.87 -21.17 -8.24
CA MET A 161 -20.26 -21.62 -8.34
C MET A 161 -20.99 -21.39 -7.02
N ASN A 162 -22.07 -20.63 -7.05
CA ASN A 162 -22.96 -20.43 -5.89
C ASN A 162 -23.94 -21.61 -5.74
N VAL A 163 -24.14 -22.04 -4.49
CA VAL A 163 -25.00 -23.14 -4.11
C VAL A 163 -25.70 -22.80 -2.79
N GLY A 164 -27.02 -22.88 -2.73
CA GLY A 164 -27.69 -22.50 -1.48
C GLY A 164 -29.21 -22.44 -1.58
N VAL A 165 -29.81 -21.54 -0.83
CA VAL A 165 -31.22 -21.24 -0.78
C VAL A 165 -31.49 -19.80 -1.17
N THR A 166 -32.46 -19.57 -2.07
CA THR A 166 -32.87 -18.24 -2.52
C THR A 166 -33.74 -17.56 -1.46
N ALA A 167 -33.94 -16.24 -1.60
CA ALA A 167 -34.83 -15.43 -0.75
C ALA A 167 -36.26 -16.02 -0.67
N GLU A 168 -36.71 -16.72 -1.70
CA GLU A 168 -38.04 -17.38 -1.79
C GLU A 168 -38.04 -18.79 -1.20
N GLY A 169 -36.95 -19.25 -0.62
CA GLY A 169 -36.82 -20.59 -0.02
C GLY A 169 -36.59 -21.72 -1.04
N GLN A 170 -36.13 -21.45 -2.24
CA GLN A 170 -35.86 -22.42 -3.27
C GLN A 170 -34.38 -22.85 -3.26
N LEU A 171 -34.08 -24.15 -3.19
CA LEU A 171 -32.71 -24.63 -3.30
C LEU A 171 -32.18 -24.48 -4.73
N PHE A 172 -30.87 -24.22 -4.88
CA PHE A 172 -30.25 -24.08 -6.19
C PHE A 172 -28.77 -24.53 -6.20
N ILE A 173 -28.30 -24.90 -7.37
CA ILE A 173 -26.89 -25.17 -7.69
C ILE A 173 -26.59 -24.45 -9.01
N GLY A 174 -25.83 -23.32 -8.95
CA GLY A 174 -25.69 -22.43 -10.08
C GLY A 174 -27.06 -21.94 -10.57
N GLU A 175 -27.39 -22.08 -11.85
CA GLU A 175 -28.69 -21.70 -12.43
C GLU A 175 -29.82 -22.73 -12.22
N VAL A 176 -29.47 -23.92 -11.77
CA VAL A 176 -30.46 -25.01 -11.59
C VAL A 176 -31.13 -24.88 -10.23
N LYS A 177 -32.43 -24.65 -10.25
CA LYS A 177 -33.29 -24.55 -9.07
C LYS A 177 -34.12 -25.79 -8.84
N ALA A 178 -34.35 -26.16 -7.58
CA ALA A 178 -35.29 -27.26 -7.25
C ALA A 178 -36.70 -26.89 -7.70
N SER A 179 -37.41 -27.85 -8.28
CA SER A 179 -38.80 -27.67 -8.72
C SER A 179 -39.78 -27.51 -7.55
N ALA A 180 -39.56 -28.23 -6.44
CA ALA A 180 -40.33 -28.19 -5.17
C ALA A 180 -39.68 -29.15 -4.16
N PRO A 181 -39.96 -29.08 -2.84
CA PRO A 181 -40.69 -27.99 -2.15
C PRO A 181 -39.81 -26.77 -1.85
N ARG A 182 -40.44 -25.61 -1.52
CA ARG A 182 -39.72 -24.45 -0.94
C ARG A 182 -39.56 -24.65 0.58
N VAL A 183 -38.44 -24.22 1.13
CA VAL A 183 -38.20 -24.29 2.57
C VAL A 183 -38.64 -22.97 3.22
N ASN A 184 -39.05 -23.05 4.48
CA ASN A 184 -39.43 -21.87 5.26
C ASN A 184 -38.13 -21.23 5.86
N LEU A 185 -37.79 -20.02 5.44
CA LEU A 185 -36.64 -19.27 5.94
C LEU A 185 -36.86 -18.64 7.32
N GLY A 186 -38.09 -18.64 7.84
CA GLY A 186 -38.36 -18.22 9.22
C GLY A 186 -37.95 -19.25 10.28
N GLN A 187 -37.34 -20.35 9.87
CA GLN A 187 -36.79 -21.37 10.77
C GLN A 187 -35.32 -21.62 10.47
N GLU A 188 -34.58 -22.11 11.43
CA GLU A 188 -33.20 -22.53 11.25
C GLU A 188 -33.15 -23.71 10.26
N LEU A 189 -32.20 -23.69 9.35
CA LEU A 189 -31.93 -24.69 8.35
C LEU A 189 -30.52 -25.27 8.48
N LYS A 190 -30.37 -26.53 8.13
CA LYS A 190 -29.07 -27.13 7.83
C LYS A 190 -28.97 -27.37 6.34
N LEU A 191 -27.95 -26.81 5.70
CA LEU A 191 -27.60 -27.13 4.31
C LEU A 191 -26.48 -28.17 4.31
N ASP A 192 -26.67 -29.28 3.55
CA ASP A 192 -25.69 -30.33 3.32
C ASP A 192 -25.43 -30.43 1.81
N LEU A 193 -24.18 -30.11 1.40
CA LEU A 193 -23.69 -30.25 0.02
C LEU A 193 -22.80 -31.48 -0.09
N GLN A 194 -23.06 -32.32 -1.09
CA GLN A 194 -22.20 -33.46 -1.45
C GLN A 194 -21.87 -33.43 -2.93
N ALA A 195 -20.60 -33.65 -3.27
CA ALA A 195 -20.16 -33.87 -4.64
C ALA A 195 -19.45 -35.22 -4.77
N ARG A 196 -19.89 -36.04 -5.71
CA ARG A 196 -19.36 -37.39 -5.99
C ARG A 196 -19.06 -37.54 -7.47
N PRO A 197 -17.97 -38.24 -7.85
CA PRO A 197 -17.71 -38.56 -9.25
C PRO A 197 -18.88 -39.27 -9.92
N SER A 198 -19.19 -38.86 -11.17
CA SER A 198 -20.25 -39.46 -12.00
C SER A 198 -19.76 -39.43 -13.46
N GLY A 199 -19.07 -40.46 -13.89
CA GLY A 199 -18.38 -40.51 -15.17
C GLY A 199 -17.27 -39.49 -15.26
N SER A 200 -17.29 -38.62 -16.26
CA SER A 200 -16.35 -37.50 -16.44
C SER A 200 -16.77 -36.24 -15.67
N SER A 201 -17.91 -36.25 -14.99
CA SER A 201 -18.53 -35.15 -14.27
C SER A 201 -18.65 -35.44 -12.79
N TYR A 202 -19.25 -34.54 -12.03
CA TYR A 202 -19.61 -34.69 -10.63
C TYR A 202 -21.10 -34.51 -10.43
N ALA A 203 -21.73 -35.44 -9.71
CA ALA A 203 -23.09 -35.26 -9.18
C ALA A 203 -22.99 -34.42 -7.90
N VAL A 204 -23.40 -33.15 -7.97
CA VAL A 204 -23.49 -32.23 -6.84
C VAL A 204 -24.92 -32.24 -6.33
N THR A 205 -25.12 -32.63 -5.08
CA THR A 205 -26.42 -32.69 -4.40
C THR A 205 -26.44 -31.76 -3.21
N LEU A 206 -27.40 -30.84 -3.19
CA LEU A 206 -27.69 -29.97 -2.04
C LEU A 206 -28.98 -30.41 -1.36
N ARG A 207 -28.93 -30.57 -0.04
CA ARG A 207 -30.07 -30.88 0.83
C ARG A 207 -30.29 -29.79 1.84
N ALA A 208 -31.55 -29.46 2.09
CA ALA A 208 -31.95 -28.70 3.25
C ALA A 208 -32.66 -29.59 4.26
N GLY A 209 -32.28 -29.54 5.51
CA GLY A 209 -32.88 -30.18 6.65
C GLY A 209 -33.31 -29.22 7.73
N ASP A 210 -34.20 -29.64 8.62
CA ASP A 210 -34.50 -28.93 9.87
C ASP A 210 -33.49 -29.28 11.00
N THR A 211 -33.62 -28.67 12.14
CA THR A 211 -32.74 -28.90 13.31
C THR A 211 -32.85 -30.32 13.88
N LYS A 212 -33.89 -31.09 13.50
CA LYS A 212 -34.12 -32.48 13.92
C LYS A 212 -33.58 -33.48 12.88
N GLY A 213 -32.95 -33.00 11.79
CA GLY A 213 -32.39 -33.82 10.73
C GLY A 213 -33.43 -34.33 9.69
N LYS A 214 -34.68 -33.82 9.73
CA LYS A 214 -35.67 -34.13 8.72
C LYS A 214 -35.35 -33.42 7.41
N ARG A 215 -35.21 -34.16 6.30
CA ARG A 215 -35.01 -33.56 4.98
C ARG A 215 -36.27 -32.80 4.54
N LEU A 216 -36.06 -31.51 4.17
CA LEU A 216 -37.12 -30.62 3.71
C LEU A 216 -37.13 -30.48 2.17
N ALA A 217 -35.97 -30.38 1.55
CA ALA A 217 -35.81 -30.26 0.09
C ALA A 217 -34.45 -30.81 -0.37
N GLU A 218 -34.35 -31.09 -1.66
CA GLU A 218 -33.13 -31.57 -2.31
C GLU A 218 -33.06 -31.13 -3.77
N VAL A 219 -31.87 -30.83 -4.26
CA VAL A 219 -31.59 -30.58 -5.68
C VAL A 219 -30.26 -31.22 -6.05
N THR A 220 -30.17 -31.77 -7.27
CA THR A 220 -28.94 -32.35 -7.80
C THR A 220 -28.66 -31.80 -9.19
N ARG A 221 -27.39 -31.52 -9.46
CA ARG A 221 -26.87 -31.07 -10.76
C ARG A 221 -25.59 -31.84 -11.11
N LEU A 222 -25.43 -32.18 -12.37
CA LEU A 222 -24.17 -32.67 -12.92
C LEU A 222 -23.33 -31.44 -13.33
N VAL A 223 -22.08 -31.39 -12.88
CA VAL A 223 -21.16 -30.29 -13.17
C VAL A 223 -19.79 -30.85 -13.61
N PRO A 224 -19.05 -30.15 -14.45
CA PRO A 224 -17.63 -30.44 -14.71
C PRO A 224 -16.80 -30.43 -13.42
N GLY A 225 -15.81 -31.33 -13.31
CA GLY A 225 -14.94 -31.42 -12.12
C GLY A 225 -14.20 -30.13 -11.80
N GLU A 226 -13.79 -29.42 -12.83
CA GLU A 226 -13.08 -28.12 -12.74
C GLU A 226 -13.89 -27.00 -12.07
N TRP A 227 -15.23 -27.09 -12.05
CA TRP A 227 -16.09 -26.12 -11.37
C TRP A 227 -16.04 -26.25 -9.84
N LEU A 228 -15.49 -27.31 -9.32
CA LEU A 228 -15.34 -27.56 -7.90
C LEU A 228 -13.95 -27.21 -7.40
N GLU A 229 -12.97 -27.04 -8.29
CA GLU A 229 -11.55 -26.85 -7.96
C GLU A 229 -11.24 -25.42 -7.55
N GLY A 230 -10.60 -25.24 -6.41
CA GLY A 230 -10.18 -23.94 -5.84
C GLY A 230 -10.70 -23.71 -4.43
N GLY A 231 -10.89 -22.45 -4.06
CA GLY A 231 -11.34 -22.06 -2.72
C GLY A 231 -12.82 -22.32 -2.46
N VAL A 232 -13.22 -22.15 -1.21
CA VAL A 232 -14.62 -22.25 -0.74
C VAL A 232 -14.97 -21.10 0.19
N ALA A 233 -16.26 -20.72 0.20
CA ALA A 233 -16.78 -19.66 1.05
C ALA A 233 -18.21 -19.95 1.52
N VAL A 234 -18.64 -19.36 2.63
CA VAL A 234 -20.06 -19.11 2.92
C VAL A 234 -20.46 -17.78 2.34
N VAL A 235 -21.71 -17.68 1.86
CA VAL A 235 -22.21 -16.52 1.11
C VAL A 235 -23.57 -16.09 1.63
N CYS A 236 -23.75 -14.77 1.78
CA CYS A 236 -25.02 -14.12 2.02
C CYS A 236 -25.12 -12.93 1.05
N SER A 237 -25.80 -13.12 -0.08
CA SER A 237 -25.79 -12.15 -1.18
C SER A 237 -27.21 -11.71 -1.53
N SER A 238 -27.44 -10.40 -1.57
CA SER A 238 -28.63 -9.80 -2.20
C SER A 238 -28.43 -9.71 -3.72
N GLY A 239 -29.54 -9.65 -4.47
CA GLY A 239 -29.52 -9.53 -5.92
C GLY A 239 -29.56 -10.87 -6.65
N LYS A 240 -29.17 -10.85 -7.93
CA LYS A 240 -29.24 -12.02 -8.82
C LYS A 240 -28.15 -13.04 -8.50
N ILE A 241 -28.46 -14.31 -8.79
CA ILE A 241 -27.45 -15.37 -8.82
C ILE A 241 -26.68 -15.22 -10.12
N GLU A 242 -25.39 -15.01 -10.02
CA GLU A 242 -24.52 -14.90 -11.18
C GLU A 242 -24.39 -16.23 -11.93
N PRO A 243 -24.28 -16.20 -13.28
CA PRO A 243 -24.14 -17.40 -14.08
C PRO A 243 -22.86 -18.20 -13.75
N THR A 244 -22.87 -19.49 -14.00
CA THR A 244 -21.74 -20.39 -13.76
C THR A 244 -21.30 -21.07 -15.06
N PRO A 245 -19.98 -21.12 -15.41
CA PRO A 245 -18.89 -20.46 -14.70
C PRO A 245 -18.89 -18.95 -14.92
N GLN A 246 -18.50 -18.20 -13.89
CA GLN A 246 -18.28 -16.77 -14.05
C GLN A 246 -16.96 -16.56 -14.79
N PRO A 247 -16.93 -15.75 -15.85
CA PRO A 247 -15.67 -15.39 -16.49
C PRO A 247 -14.79 -14.63 -15.50
N LEU A 248 -13.51 -14.97 -15.47
CA LEU A 248 -12.53 -14.17 -14.74
C LEU A 248 -12.39 -12.81 -15.43
N GLY A 249 -12.31 -11.73 -14.65
CA GLY A 249 -12.10 -10.38 -15.18
C GLY A 249 -10.75 -10.22 -15.87
N LYS A 250 -10.58 -9.12 -16.59
CA LYS A 250 -9.32 -8.74 -17.19
C LYS A 250 -8.65 -7.68 -16.32
N LEU A 251 -7.33 -7.66 -16.27
CA LEU A 251 -6.55 -6.60 -15.60
C LEU A 251 -6.52 -5.30 -16.42
N THR A 252 -7.71 -4.81 -16.79
CA THR A 252 -7.90 -3.57 -17.57
C THR A 252 -9.05 -2.80 -16.95
N GLY A 253 -8.75 -1.72 -16.26
CA GLY A 253 -9.78 -0.96 -15.53
C GLY A 253 -10.32 -1.75 -14.34
N TYR A 254 -11.62 -1.61 -14.04
CA TYR A 254 -12.29 -2.21 -12.88
C TYR A 254 -12.86 -3.62 -13.13
N ASP A 255 -12.68 -4.19 -14.31
CA ASP A 255 -13.30 -5.46 -14.71
C ASP A 255 -12.80 -6.68 -13.93
N PHE A 256 -11.72 -6.56 -13.20
CA PHE A 256 -11.19 -7.65 -12.38
C PHE A 256 -11.97 -7.86 -11.07
N TYR A 257 -12.72 -6.87 -10.59
CA TYR A 257 -13.59 -7.04 -9.43
C TYR A 257 -14.79 -7.95 -9.78
N PRO A 258 -15.23 -8.81 -8.84
CA PRO A 258 -16.48 -9.55 -9.01
C PRO A 258 -17.66 -8.61 -9.23
N PRO A 259 -18.61 -8.97 -10.12
CA PRO A 259 -19.80 -8.16 -10.35
C PRO A 259 -20.75 -8.16 -9.16
N GLY A 260 -21.62 -7.17 -9.09
CA GLY A 260 -22.76 -7.14 -8.16
C GLY A 260 -22.41 -6.77 -6.71
N GLN A 261 -21.23 -6.27 -6.44
CA GLN A 261 -20.73 -5.93 -5.09
C GLN A 261 -21.35 -4.65 -4.51
N ARG A 262 -22.61 -4.38 -4.76
CA ARG A 262 -23.33 -3.19 -4.27
C ARG A 262 -23.96 -3.43 -2.90
N ARG A 263 -24.14 -2.35 -2.12
CA ARG A 263 -24.89 -2.39 -0.86
C ARG A 263 -26.39 -2.30 -1.11
N GLY A 264 -27.18 -2.90 -0.21
CA GLY A 264 -28.65 -2.89 -0.27
C GLY A 264 -29.26 -4.28 -0.39
N GLY A 265 -30.61 -4.32 -0.50
CA GLY A 265 -31.38 -5.56 -0.47
C GLY A 265 -31.75 -6.01 0.94
N THR A 266 -32.15 -7.27 1.12
CA THR A 266 -32.74 -7.77 2.36
C THR A 266 -32.11 -9.05 2.90
N MET A 267 -31.04 -9.56 2.26
CA MET A 267 -30.41 -10.81 2.67
C MET A 267 -29.49 -10.59 3.87
N ARG A 268 -29.98 -11.01 5.05
CA ARG A 268 -29.22 -11.01 6.30
C ARG A 268 -29.36 -12.37 6.95
N PHE A 269 -28.23 -13.10 7.09
CA PHE A 269 -28.21 -14.44 7.66
C PHE A 269 -27.07 -14.59 8.65
N TRP A 270 -27.29 -15.46 9.65
CA TRP A 270 -26.23 -15.99 10.48
C TRP A 270 -25.87 -17.41 10.05
N PHE A 271 -24.62 -17.82 10.31
CA PHE A 271 -24.03 -19.11 9.99
C PHE A 271 -23.33 -19.69 11.22
N THR A 272 -23.42 -21.01 11.42
CA THR A 272 -22.65 -21.76 12.42
C THR A 272 -22.46 -23.20 11.95
N ASP A 273 -21.61 -23.96 12.66
CA ASP A 273 -21.32 -25.36 12.35
C ASP A 273 -20.95 -25.59 10.87
N TRP A 274 -20.15 -24.67 10.29
CA TRP A 274 -19.66 -24.84 8.93
C TRP A 274 -18.59 -25.92 8.93
N THR A 275 -18.82 -26.99 8.15
CA THR A 275 -17.91 -28.12 7.98
C THR A 275 -17.51 -28.30 6.53
N LEU A 276 -16.29 -28.83 6.34
CA LEU A 276 -15.76 -29.22 5.03
C LEU A 276 -14.97 -30.50 5.18
N SER A 277 -15.20 -31.48 4.29
CA SER A 277 -14.48 -32.77 4.32
C SER A 277 -14.51 -33.45 2.96
N GLY A 278 -13.75 -34.55 2.84
CA GLY A 278 -13.71 -35.35 1.63
C GLY A 278 -12.31 -35.50 1.04
N SER A 279 -12.14 -36.48 0.18
CA SER A 279 -10.83 -36.81 -0.41
C SER A 279 -10.33 -35.81 -1.46
N LYS A 280 -11.19 -34.85 -1.88
CA LYS A 280 -10.76 -33.68 -2.70
C LYS A 280 -10.20 -32.53 -1.88
N VAL A 281 -10.34 -32.53 -0.56
CA VAL A 281 -9.93 -31.41 0.29
C VAL A 281 -8.46 -31.50 0.60
N ASP A 282 -7.72 -30.40 0.39
CA ASP A 282 -6.36 -30.18 0.86
C ASP A 282 -6.37 -29.21 2.03
N ALA A 283 -5.52 -29.47 3.02
CA ALA A 283 -5.32 -28.63 4.19
C ALA A 283 -4.02 -27.81 4.03
N HIS A 284 -4.11 -26.51 4.37
CA HIS A 284 -3.02 -25.53 4.37
C HIS A 284 -3.11 -24.73 5.67
N ASP A 285 -2.80 -25.35 6.81
CA ASP A 285 -2.99 -24.74 8.12
C ASP A 285 -2.10 -23.51 8.36
N ASP A 286 -1.11 -23.29 7.52
CA ASP A 286 -0.27 -22.09 7.47
C ASP A 286 -0.88 -20.93 6.66
N HIS A 287 -1.94 -21.17 5.87
CA HIS A 287 -2.66 -20.13 5.14
C HIS A 287 -3.56 -19.33 6.07
N THR A 288 -2.99 -18.71 7.09
CA THR A 288 -3.72 -17.85 8.03
C THR A 288 -3.31 -16.39 7.91
N PHE A 289 -4.24 -15.50 8.29
CA PHE A 289 -3.98 -14.07 8.31
C PHE A 289 -4.52 -13.45 9.62
N GLY A 290 -3.63 -13.25 10.55
CA GLY A 290 -3.95 -12.70 11.88
C GLY A 290 -3.80 -13.72 13.03
N PRO A 291 -4.12 -13.29 14.26
CA PRO A 291 -4.61 -11.98 14.69
C PRO A 291 -3.59 -10.83 14.60
N ILE A 292 -2.29 -11.09 14.49
CA ILE A 292 -1.30 -10.06 14.14
C ILE A 292 -1.06 -10.17 12.64
N LEU A 293 -1.54 -9.20 11.88
CA LEU A 293 -1.59 -9.25 10.42
C LEU A 293 -0.22 -8.99 9.81
N PHE A 294 0.43 -7.91 10.24
CA PHE A 294 1.76 -7.49 9.82
C PHE A 294 2.34 -6.47 10.80
N ALA A 295 3.60 -6.10 10.58
CA ALA A 295 4.27 -5.06 11.36
C ALA A 295 5.17 -4.21 10.48
N LEU A 296 5.31 -2.94 10.86
CA LEU A 296 6.21 -1.96 10.31
C LEU A 296 7.13 -1.44 11.40
N TYR A 297 8.37 -1.12 11.07
CA TYR A 297 9.28 -0.53 12.05
C TYR A 297 10.29 0.42 11.43
N THR A 298 10.77 1.34 12.24
CA THR A 298 11.97 2.16 11.99
C THR A 298 12.90 2.10 13.19
N VAL A 299 14.18 2.30 12.92
CA VAL A 299 15.19 2.57 13.96
C VAL A 299 15.91 3.85 13.56
N SER A 300 15.92 4.84 14.44
CA SER A 300 16.59 6.12 14.19
C SER A 300 17.20 6.64 15.48
N ARG A 301 18.46 7.02 15.44
CA ARG A 301 19.17 7.63 16.59
C ARG A 301 19.02 6.83 17.90
N GLY A 302 19.08 5.49 17.81
CA GLY A 302 18.96 4.60 18.97
C GLY A 302 17.54 4.47 19.55
N VAL A 303 16.50 4.84 18.80
CA VAL A 303 15.10 4.61 19.14
C VAL A 303 14.48 3.65 18.12
N LEU A 304 13.91 2.56 18.61
CA LEU A 304 13.06 1.66 17.84
C LEU A 304 11.61 2.13 17.96
N LYS A 305 10.95 2.32 16.83
CA LYS A 305 9.48 2.46 16.73
C LYS A 305 8.95 1.28 15.92
N LEU A 306 7.93 0.60 16.44
CA LEU A 306 7.30 -0.55 15.76
C LEU A 306 5.79 -0.48 15.94
N SER A 307 5.05 -0.63 14.84
CA SER A 307 3.59 -0.75 14.81
C SER A 307 3.21 -2.19 14.46
N ALA A 308 2.39 -2.81 15.30
CA ALA A 308 1.82 -4.14 15.08
C ALA A 308 0.34 -4.00 14.72
N GLN A 309 -0.04 -4.32 13.49
CA GLN A 309 -1.40 -4.23 13.02
C GLN A 309 -2.19 -5.49 13.36
N CYS A 310 -3.33 -5.31 14.04
CA CYS A 310 -4.35 -6.33 14.27
C CYS A 310 -5.66 -5.95 13.55
N PRO A 311 -6.58 -6.89 13.33
CA PRO A 311 -7.94 -6.56 12.89
C PRO A 311 -8.78 -6.00 14.04
N PRO A 312 -10.03 -5.54 13.81
CA PRO A 312 -10.95 -5.15 14.86
C PRO A 312 -11.29 -6.34 15.77
N MET A 313 -10.71 -6.34 16.97
CA MET A 313 -10.78 -7.45 17.93
C MET A 313 -12.01 -7.37 18.85
N GLY A 314 -12.82 -6.32 18.73
CA GLY A 314 -14.03 -6.13 19.54
C GLY A 314 -13.77 -6.20 21.04
N ASN A 315 -14.45 -7.13 21.72
CA ASN A 315 -14.34 -7.33 23.17
C ASN A 315 -13.17 -8.24 23.61
N ALA A 316 -12.27 -8.67 22.68
CA ALA A 316 -11.10 -9.46 23.03
C ALA A 316 -10.04 -8.63 23.80
N PRO A 317 -9.08 -9.26 24.49
CA PRO A 317 -7.97 -8.56 25.14
C PRO A 317 -7.24 -7.61 24.18
N ARG A 318 -6.75 -6.48 24.68
CA ARG A 318 -6.09 -5.46 23.85
C ARG A 318 -4.56 -5.48 23.96
N GLU A 319 -3.99 -6.26 24.87
CA GLU A 319 -2.55 -6.28 25.13
C GLU A 319 -1.78 -7.03 24.04
N VAL A 320 -0.81 -6.37 23.43
CA VAL A 320 0.22 -6.98 22.57
C VAL A 320 1.59 -6.83 23.24
N ARG A 321 2.42 -7.89 23.21
CA ARG A 321 3.77 -7.88 23.78
C ARG A 321 4.82 -7.97 22.68
N LEU A 322 5.82 -7.10 22.77
CA LEU A 322 7.03 -7.17 21.94
C LEU A 322 8.12 -7.92 22.69
N GLN A 323 8.63 -8.97 22.08
CA GLN A 323 9.70 -9.80 22.64
C GLN A 323 10.89 -9.84 21.67
N VAL A 324 12.10 -9.89 22.21
CA VAL A 324 13.33 -10.10 21.45
C VAL A 324 14.05 -11.35 21.93
N ARG A 325 14.74 -12.02 21.00
CA ARG A 325 15.54 -13.20 21.32
C ARG A 325 16.80 -12.78 22.10
N ASN A 326 16.99 -13.36 23.29
CA ASN A 326 18.11 -13.05 24.17
C ASN A 326 18.91 -14.32 24.47
N GLY A 327 19.97 -14.59 23.70
CA GLY A 327 20.84 -15.75 23.85
C GLY A 327 20.11 -17.11 23.71
N GLY A 328 20.50 -17.95 22.79
CA GLY A 328 19.83 -19.21 22.51
C GLY A 328 18.38 -19.01 22.05
N ASN A 329 17.45 -19.82 22.56
CA ASN A 329 16.02 -19.80 22.19
C ASN A 329 15.12 -19.07 23.22
N ARG A 330 15.68 -18.25 24.10
CA ARG A 330 14.89 -17.53 25.10
C ARG A 330 14.39 -16.20 24.57
N TRP A 331 13.11 -15.92 24.79
CA TRP A 331 12.46 -14.66 24.45
C TRP A 331 12.33 -13.78 25.69
N LYS A 332 12.64 -12.51 25.56
CA LYS A 332 12.50 -11.49 26.61
C LYS A 332 11.49 -10.44 26.15
N THR A 333 10.45 -10.20 26.92
CA THR A 333 9.54 -9.07 26.71
C THR A 333 10.29 -7.77 26.97
N ILE A 334 10.25 -6.86 26.01
CA ILE A 334 10.89 -5.55 26.07
C ILE A 334 9.88 -4.39 25.99
N GLY A 335 8.63 -4.69 25.67
CA GLY A 335 7.54 -3.73 25.63
C GLY A 335 6.19 -4.43 25.64
N THR A 336 5.20 -3.71 26.15
CA THR A 336 3.78 -4.06 26.10
C THR A 336 3.03 -2.83 25.64
N ALA A 337 2.07 -3.00 24.73
CA ALA A 337 1.24 -1.92 24.22
C ALA A 337 -0.20 -2.42 24.04
N GLU A 338 -1.15 -1.52 24.19
CA GLU A 338 -2.56 -1.81 23.92
C GLU A 338 -2.91 -1.48 22.47
N LEU A 339 -3.85 -2.24 21.92
CA LEU A 339 -4.46 -1.93 20.62
C LEU A 339 -5.24 -0.62 20.72
N ASP A 340 -5.00 0.28 19.81
CA ASP A 340 -5.83 1.47 19.60
C ASP A 340 -7.27 1.07 19.24
N GLU A 341 -8.25 1.85 19.63
CA GLU A 341 -9.66 1.49 19.44
C GLU A 341 -10.18 1.77 18.03
N ASP A 342 -9.52 2.64 17.29
CA ASP A 342 -9.89 2.99 15.91
C ASP A 342 -8.97 2.33 14.88
N ALA A 343 -7.65 2.48 15.04
CA ALA A 343 -6.66 1.94 14.10
C ALA A 343 -6.31 0.46 14.34
N TRP A 344 -6.69 -0.10 15.48
CA TRP A 344 -6.42 -1.50 15.86
C TRP A 344 -4.94 -1.89 15.74
N ASN A 345 -4.04 -0.95 15.98
CA ASN A 345 -2.61 -1.20 16.02
C ASN A 345 -2.02 -0.98 17.42
N ALA A 346 -1.03 -1.79 17.78
CA ALA A 346 -0.23 -1.61 18.99
C ALA A 346 1.12 -0.99 18.62
N VAL A 347 1.47 0.14 19.25
CA VAL A 347 2.67 0.91 18.92
C VAL A 347 3.68 0.78 20.05
N PHE A 348 4.89 0.37 19.69
CA PHE A 348 6.02 0.25 20.60
C PHE A 348 7.05 1.33 20.31
N ARG A 349 7.51 2.01 21.37
CA ARG A 349 8.63 2.94 21.34
C ARG A 349 9.67 2.48 22.37
N VAL A 350 10.83 2.04 21.88
CA VAL A 350 11.91 1.53 22.74
C VAL A 350 13.11 2.45 22.62
N ALA A 351 13.34 3.26 23.64
CA ALA A 351 14.51 4.13 23.74
C ALA A 351 15.78 3.33 24.05
N ALA A 352 16.93 3.91 23.77
CA ALA A 352 18.24 3.28 23.96
C ALA A 352 18.35 1.90 23.28
N TRP A 353 17.79 1.78 22.10
CA TRP A 353 17.85 0.58 21.29
C TRP A 353 19.28 0.31 20.83
N ASN A 354 19.72 -0.95 20.98
CA ASN A 354 21.02 -1.35 20.48
C ASN A 354 20.97 -1.64 18.97
N ASP A 355 21.26 -0.66 18.17
CA ASP A 355 21.24 -0.71 16.70
C ASP A 355 22.51 -1.33 16.07
N ALA A 356 23.48 -1.76 16.89
CA ALA A 356 24.76 -2.32 16.41
C ALA A 356 24.67 -3.80 15.99
N LYS A 357 23.55 -4.47 16.21
CA LYS A 357 23.32 -5.89 15.84
C LYS A 357 21.89 -6.15 15.43
N ASP A 358 21.69 -7.24 14.69
CA ASP A 358 20.38 -7.75 14.34
C ASP A 358 19.67 -8.34 15.56
N HIS A 359 18.37 -8.10 15.69
CA HIS A 359 17.52 -8.64 16.74
C HIS A 359 16.33 -9.39 16.17
N ALA A 360 16.30 -10.71 16.30
CA ALA A 360 15.07 -11.45 16.05
C ALA A 360 14.02 -11.01 17.08
N TYR A 361 12.85 -10.61 16.60
CA TYR A 361 11.72 -10.22 17.42
C TYR A 361 10.50 -11.10 17.17
N ARG A 362 9.59 -11.10 18.12
CA ARG A 362 8.23 -11.56 17.93
C ARG A 362 7.24 -10.67 18.66
N LEU A 363 6.10 -10.53 18.07
CA LEU A 363 4.90 -9.96 18.68
C LEU A 363 4.05 -11.13 19.21
N VAL A 364 3.48 -10.98 20.39
CA VAL A 364 2.67 -12.01 21.04
C VAL A 364 1.33 -11.41 21.43
N TYR A 365 0.26 -12.03 20.95
CA TYR A 365 -1.11 -11.66 21.29
C TYR A 365 -1.87 -12.89 21.82
N ALA A 366 -2.63 -12.72 22.89
CA ALA A 366 -3.44 -13.78 23.49
C ALA A 366 -4.92 -13.56 23.15
N MET A 367 -5.54 -14.51 22.45
CA MET A 367 -6.93 -14.46 22.02
C MET A 367 -7.70 -15.69 22.54
N PRO A 368 -8.97 -15.53 22.99
CA PRO A 368 -9.83 -16.66 23.32
C PRO A 368 -10.07 -17.57 22.11
N ASP A 369 -9.94 -18.88 22.28
CA ASP A 369 -10.41 -19.89 21.33
C ASP A 369 -11.91 -20.17 21.51
N ALA A 370 -12.46 -21.17 20.78
CA ALA A 370 -13.87 -21.53 20.83
C ALA A 370 -14.38 -21.92 22.24
N ASP A 371 -13.48 -22.43 23.08
CA ASP A 371 -13.79 -22.82 24.45
C ASP A 371 -13.56 -21.69 25.47
N GLY A 372 -13.25 -20.48 25.00
CA GLY A 372 -12.93 -19.31 25.80
C GLY A 372 -11.52 -19.34 26.43
N LYS A 373 -10.70 -20.32 26.07
CA LYS A 373 -9.33 -20.45 26.60
C LYS A 373 -8.39 -19.56 25.79
N LEU A 374 -7.58 -18.76 26.49
CA LEU A 374 -6.58 -17.90 25.86
C LEU A 374 -5.50 -18.71 25.14
N ARG A 375 -5.38 -18.52 23.82
CA ARG A 375 -4.31 -19.04 22.99
C ARG A 375 -3.35 -17.92 22.60
N GLN A 376 -2.05 -18.22 22.66
CA GLN A 376 -1.02 -17.28 22.22
C GLN A 376 -0.78 -17.44 20.73
N HIS A 377 -0.85 -16.32 20.01
CA HIS A 377 -0.48 -16.17 18.62
C HIS A 377 0.80 -15.35 18.52
N THR A 378 1.66 -15.69 17.58
CA THR A 378 2.95 -15.02 17.39
C THR A 378 3.14 -14.57 15.95
N TYR A 379 3.78 -13.42 15.79
CA TYR A 379 4.26 -12.92 14.53
C TYR A 379 5.75 -12.59 14.67
N GLU A 380 6.59 -13.18 13.83
CA GLU A 380 8.05 -13.09 13.97
C GLU A 380 8.69 -12.30 12.83
N GLY A 381 9.79 -11.62 13.13
CA GLY A 381 10.59 -10.86 12.17
C GLY A 381 11.99 -10.55 12.67
N MET A 382 12.67 -9.65 11.99
CA MET A 382 14.03 -9.23 12.27
C MET A 382 14.11 -7.70 12.29
N ILE A 383 14.53 -7.11 13.39
CA ILE A 383 14.97 -5.71 13.41
C ILE A 383 16.46 -5.72 13.06
N ARG A 384 16.78 -5.15 11.92
CA ARG A 384 18.14 -5.13 11.37
C ARG A 384 19.02 -4.18 12.15
N LYS A 385 20.32 -4.49 12.18
CA LYS A 385 21.36 -3.54 12.62
C LYS A 385 21.44 -2.36 11.66
N ASP A 386 21.73 -1.18 12.20
CA ASP A 386 22.02 -0.01 11.40
C ASP A 386 23.31 -0.24 10.58
N PRO A 387 23.25 -0.16 9.23
CA PRO A 387 24.40 -0.41 8.36
C PRO A 387 25.38 0.78 8.27
N LYS A 388 25.41 1.67 9.24
CA LYS A 388 26.23 2.92 9.23
C LYS A 388 27.74 2.76 8.97
N GLY A 389 28.28 1.53 9.07
CA GLY A 389 29.67 1.24 8.72
C GLY A 389 29.89 0.74 7.28
N ARG A 390 28.82 0.60 6.48
CA ARG A 390 28.93 0.11 5.10
C ARG A 390 29.20 1.24 4.12
N ASN A 391 29.92 0.90 3.03
CA ASN A 391 30.20 1.84 1.95
C ASN A 391 29.03 2.03 0.98
N GLU A 392 28.16 1.03 0.85
CA GLU A 392 26.97 1.11 0.01
C GLU A 392 25.72 0.88 0.84
N ILE A 393 24.74 1.79 0.71
CA ILE A 393 23.39 1.68 1.26
C ILE A 393 22.39 1.64 0.12
N THR A 394 21.49 0.66 0.16
CA THR A 394 20.46 0.46 -0.87
C THR A 394 19.11 0.92 -0.35
N VAL A 395 18.46 1.85 -1.05
CA VAL A 395 17.13 2.37 -0.76
C VAL A 395 16.15 1.84 -1.80
N GLY A 396 15.02 1.28 -1.36
CA GLY A 396 13.87 0.98 -2.22
C GLY A 396 12.85 2.11 -2.12
N LEU A 397 12.49 2.72 -3.25
CA LEU A 397 11.49 3.79 -3.33
C LEU A 397 10.26 3.27 -4.07
N LEU A 398 9.08 3.42 -3.47
CA LEU A 398 7.85 2.69 -3.75
C LEU A 398 6.64 3.60 -3.61
N THR A 399 5.62 3.45 -4.48
CA THR A 399 4.38 4.21 -4.43
C THR A 399 3.23 3.45 -5.11
N CYS A 400 2.00 3.84 -4.86
CA CYS A 400 0.82 3.53 -5.68
C CYS A 400 0.63 2.02 -5.91
N ILE A 401 0.22 1.31 -4.86
CA ILE A 401 0.04 -0.14 -4.90
C ILE A 401 -1.45 -0.54 -4.88
N TRP A 402 -2.14 -0.38 -6.02
CA TRP A 402 -3.49 -0.89 -6.19
C TRP A 402 -3.49 -2.42 -6.17
N ASP A 403 -4.59 -3.05 -5.77
CA ASP A 403 -4.71 -4.52 -5.68
C ASP A 403 -4.79 -5.25 -7.03
N MET A 404 -4.69 -4.54 -8.14
CA MET A 404 -4.53 -5.11 -9.46
C MET A 404 -3.22 -5.90 -9.55
N GLY A 405 -3.34 -7.24 -9.66
CA GLY A 405 -2.18 -8.15 -9.59
C GLY A 405 -1.82 -8.60 -8.16
N PHE A 406 -2.68 -8.30 -7.16
CA PHE A 406 -2.55 -8.84 -5.80
C PHE A 406 -2.43 -10.38 -5.84
N PRO A 407 -1.56 -10.99 -5.05
CA PRO A 407 -0.81 -10.44 -3.92
C PRO A 407 0.59 -9.89 -4.27
N HIS A 408 0.84 -9.48 -5.49
CA HIS A 408 2.09 -8.85 -5.96
C HIS A 408 3.35 -9.69 -5.74
N SER A 409 3.24 -11.01 -5.73
CA SER A 409 4.33 -11.94 -5.36
C SER A 409 5.59 -11.76 -6.23
N GLU A 410 5.43 -11.47 -7.52
CA GLU A 410 6.57 -11.20 -8.41
C GLU A 410 7.33 -9.94 -8.00
N PHE A 411 6.59 -8.85 -7.72
CA PHE A 411 7.17 -7.57 -7.26
C PHE A 411 7.92 -7.74 -5.93
N VAL A 412 7.28 -8.38 -4.94
CA VAL A 412 7.88 -8.65 -3.62
C VAL A 412 9.18 -9.46 -3.76
N LYS A 413 9.18 -10.49 -4.64
CA LYS A 413 10.37 -11.29 -4.94
C LYS A 413 11.46 -10.44 -5.59
N HIS A 414 11.13 -9.65 -6.61
CA HIS A 414 12.08 -8.84 -7.37
C HIS A 414 12.69 -7.74 -6.51
N LEU A 415 11.86 -7.02 -5.73
CA LEU A 415 12.35 -6.02 -4.78
C LEU A 415 13.28 -6.64 -3.73
N GLY A 416 12.89 -7.79 -3.16
CA GLY A 416 13.69 -8.52 -2.17
C GLY A 416 15.05 -8.97 -2.71
N TRP A 417 15.19 -9.24 -4.02
CA TRP A 417 16.45 -9.59 -4.64
C TRP A 417 17.50 -8.48 -4.56
N HIS A 418 17.08 -7.22 -4.66
CA HIS A 418 17.96 -6.04 -4.52
C HIS A 418 18.49 -5.85 -3.11
N ARG A 419 17.91 -6.53 -2.11
CA ARG A 419 18.28 -6.46 -0.68
C ARG A 419 18.32 -5.04 -0.14
N PRO A 420 17.25 -4.27 -0.29
CA PRO A 420 17.23 -2.91 0.22
C PRO A 420 17.49 -2.87 1.71
N ASP A 421 18.19 -1.83 2.16
CA ASP A 421 18.48 -1.57 3.56
C ASP A 421 17.32 -0.83 4.24
N VAL A 422 16.54 -0.08 3.47
CA VAL A 422 15.36 0.67 3.89
C VAL A 422 14.36 0.75 2.74
N LEU A 423 13.06 0.75 3.06
CA LEU A 423 11.96 0.98 2.12
C LEU A 423 11.29 2.31 2.43
N LEU A 424 11.04 3.09 1.39
CA LEU A 424 10.26 4.32 1.44
C LEU A 424 9.00 4.12 0.61
N TRP A 425 7.84 4.17 1.25
CA TRP A 425 6.52 4.10 0.65
C TRP A 425 5.96 5.53 0.65
N THR A 426 5.93 6.14 -0.51
CA THR A 426 5.64 7.57 -0.66
C THR A 426 4.17 7.86 -0.94
N GLY A 427 3.29 6.95 -0.58
CA GLY A 427 1.86 7.15 -0.66
C GLY A 427 1.12 6.10 -1.48
N ASP A 428 -0.19 6.16 -1.40
CA ASP A 428 -1.12 5.28 -2.11
C ASP A 428 -0.97 3.80 -1.77
N GLN A 429 -0.83 3.51 -0.49
CA GLN A 429 -0.95 2.15 0.02
C GLN A 429 -2.41 1.68 0.03
N VAL A 430 -3.36 2.60 0.05
CA VAL A 430 -4.80 2.36 0.02
C VAL A 430 -5.42 3.16 -1.11
N TYR A 431 -6.26 2.52 -1.91
CA TYR A 431 -7.16 3.18 -2.86
C TYR A 431 -8.61 2.87 -2.50
N GLU A 432 -9.54 3.76 -2.84
CA GLU A 432 -10.97 3.63 -2.53
C GLU A 432 -11.59 2.32 -3.02
N PRO A 433 -11.28 1.82 -4.24
CA PRO A 433 -11.89 0.59 -4.76
C PRO A 433 -11.17 -0.69 -4.33
N VAL A 434 -10.03 -0.63 -3.63
CA VAL A 434 -9.24 -1.82 -3.25
C VAL A 434 -10.09 -2.86 -2.51
N GLY A 435 -9.97 -4.12 -2.95
CA GLY A 435 -10.74 -5.25 -2.43
C GLY A 435 -12.19 -5.27 -2.88
N GLY A 436 -12.61 -4.38 -3.78
CA GLY A 436 -14.00 -4.24 -4.23
C GLY A 436 -14.93 -3.63 -3.18
N PHE A 437 -16.24 -3.73 -3.39
CA PHE A 437 -17.32 -3.24 -2.50
C PHE A 437 -17.45 -1.72 -2.38
N GLY A 438 -16.71 -0.95 -3.20
CA GLY A 438 -16.75 0.52 -3.21
C GLY A 438 -16.00 1.15 -2.04
N VAL A 439 -16.33 2.40 -1.75
CA VAL A 439 -15.75 3.20 -0.67
C VAL A 439 -16.85 3.69 0.27
N MET A 440 -16.51 3.83 1.54
CA MET A 440 -17.41 4.33 2.56
C MET A 440 -16.95 5.70 3.06
N GLU A 441 -17.26 6.73 2.27
CA GLU A 441 -17.07 8.12 2.68
C GLU A 441 -18.28 8.58 3.50
N THR A 442 -18.04 9.21 4.66
CA THR A 442 -19.13 9.64 5.55
C THR A 442 -18.73 10.79 6.46
N ARG A 443 -19.71 11.62 6.81
CA ARG A 443 -19.64 12.57 7.92
C ARG A 443 -20.55 12.19 9.08
N GLU A 444 -21.35 11.13 8.90
CA GLU A 444 -22.33 10.67 9.88
C GLU A 444 -21.65 9.90 11.01
N PRO A 445 -21.89 10.28 12.29
CA PRO A 445 -21.23 9.63 13.44
C PRO A 445 -21.45 8.12 13.52
N ASP A 446 -22.65 7.65 13.20
CA ASP A 446 -23.04 6.23 13.30
C ASP A 446 -22.35 5.37 12.22
N LEU A 447 -21.84 6.00 11.16
CA LEU A 447 -21.13 5.36 10.05
C LEU A 447 -19.63 5.41 10.17
N LEU A 448 -19.12 6.19 11.12
CA LEU A 448 -17.70 6.45 11.24
C LEU A 448 -16.89 5.16 11.49
N VAL A 449 -17.34 4.33 12.43
CA VAL A 449 -16.64 3.06 12.75
C VAL A 449 -16.70 2.06 11.58
N PRO A 450 -17.86 1.81 10.95
CA PRO A 450 -17.88 1.00 9.71
C PRO A 450 -16.97 1.53 8.60
N SER A 451 -16.92 2.85 8.40
CA SER A 451 -16.02 3.49 7.42
C SER A 451 -14.54 3.26 7.77
N MET A 452 -14.17 3.29 9.05
CA MET A 452 -12.84 2.93 9.52
C MET A 452 -12.52 1.45 9.23
N HIS A 453 -13.49 0.54 9.38
CA HIS A 453 -13.30 -0.86 9.05
C HIS A 453 -13.14 -1.08 7.53
N ASP A 454 -13.88 -0.35 6.69
CA ASP A 454 -13.66 -0.33 5.24
C ASP A 454 -12.24 0.09 4.87
N TYR A 455 -11.74 1.19 5.47
CA TYR A 455 -10.37 1.64 5.30
C TYR A 455 -9.36 0.58 5.76
N LEU A 456 -9.52 0.04 6.96
CA LEU A 456 -8.62 -0.94 7.54
C LEU A 456 -8.56 -2.22 6.71
N ARG A 457 -9.68 -2.68 6.12
CA ARG A 457 -9.70 -3.82 5.21
C ARG A 457 -8.79 -3.60 4.01
N LYS A 458 -8.79 -2.39 3.43
CA LYS A 458 -7.91 -2.02 2.31
C LYS A 458 -6.44 -1.95 2.75
N TRP A 459 -6.18 -1.36 3.90
CA TRP A 459 -4.86 -1.34 4.53
C TRP A 459 -4.32 -2.75 4.83
N TYR A 460 -5.20 -3.70 5.19
CA TYR A 460 -4.79 -5.09 5.42
C TYR A 460 -4.38 -5.79 4.12
N ILE A 461 -4.94 -5.43 2.98
CA ILE A 461 -4.55 -5.97 1.66
C ILE A 461 -3.12 -5.54 1.33
N PHE A 462 -2.76 -4.27 1.55
CA PHE A 462 -1.38 -3.80 1.45
C PHE A 462 -0.44 -4.59 2.37
N GLY A 463 -0.81 -4.70 3.65
CA GLY A 463 -0.01 -5.43 4.63
C GLY A 463 0.16 -6.91 4.26
N TRP A 464 -0.90 -7.56 3.76
CA TRP A 464 -0.84 -8.95 3.33
C TRP A 464 0.10 -9.19 2.15
N ALA A 465 0.15 -8.26 1.21
CA ALA A 465 1.07 -8.31 0.08
C ALA A 465 2.54 -8.13 0.52
N THR A 466 2.80 -7.23 1.48
CA THR A 466 4.15 -6.69 1.75
C THR A 466 4.79 -7.20 3.05
N ARG A 467 4.04 -7.91 3.91
CA ARG A 467 4.49 -8.31 5.27
C ARG A 467 5.83 -9.05 5.31
N ASP A 468 6.19 -9.80 4.26
CA ASP A 468 7.45 -10.55 4.23
C ASP A 468 8.68 -9.66 4.01
N LEU A 469 8.47 -8.47 3.44
CA LEU A 469 9.47 -7.41 3.35
C LEU A 469 9.51 -6.59 4.65
N THR A 470 8.36 -6.05 5.07
CA THR A 470 8.27 -5.07 6.16
C THR A 470 8.59 -5.66 7.54
N ARG A 471 8.38 -6.97 7.75
CA ARG A 471 8.82 -7.65 8.98
C ARG A 471 10.33 -7.68 9.19
N GLN A 472 11.12 -7.40 8.13
CA GLN A 472 12.56 -7.57 8.13
C GLN A 472 13.33 -6.33 7.67
N ILE A 473 12.69 -5.39 6.99
CA ILE A 473 13.33 -4.20 6.43
C ILE A 473 12.68 -2.99 7.07
N PRO A 474 13.46 -2.08 7.67
CA PRO A 474 12.89 -0.83 8.17
C PRO A 474 12.20 -0.09 7.03
N SER A 475 11.00 0.36 7.28
CA SER A 475 10.12 0.93 6.27
C SER A 475 9.56 2.25 6.78
N ALA A 476 9.53 3.28 5.95
CA ALA A 476 8.78 4.51 6.20
C ALA A 476 7.58 4.53 5.25
N CYS A 477 6.37 4.64 5.80
CA CYS A 477 5.14 4.83 5.04
C CYS A 477 4.63 6.24 5.27
N MET A 478 4.22 6.90 4.19
CA MET A 478 3.57 8.21 4.20
C MET A 478 2.22 8.07 3.51
N PRO A 479 1.12 8.52 4.08
CA PRO A 479 -0.16 8.55 3.37
C PRO A 479 -0.18 9.66 2.32
N ASP A 480 -0.83 9.40 1.19
CA ASP A 480 -1.11 10.36 0.14
C ASP A 480 -2.62 10.63 0.07
N ASP A 481 -3.11 11.16 -1.03
CA ASP A 481 -4.51 11.55 -1.24
C ASP A 481 -5.47 10.37 -1.18
N HIS A 482 -5.24 9.29 -1.93
CA HIS A 482 -6.08 8.08 -1.90
C HIS A 482 -6.09 7.39 -0.53
N ASP A 483 -4.99 7.48 0.22
CA ASP A 483 -4.91 7.01 1.61
C ASP A 483 -5.85 7.80 2.55
N MET A 484 -6.35 8.95 2.12
CA MET A 484 -7.33 9.80 2.82
C MET A 484 -8.70 9.79 2.14
N PHE A 485 -8.94 8.87 1.21
CA PHE A 485 -10.15 8.77 0.38
C PHE A 485 -10.40 10.03 -0.45
N HIS A 486 -9.33 10.58 -1.00
CA HIS A 486 -9.35 11.66 -1.98
C HIS A 486 -8.82 11.18 -3.32
N GLY A 487 -9.31 11.72 -4.41
CA GLY A 487 -8.67 11.53 -5.72
C GLY A 487 -7.54 12.52 -5.94
N ASN A 488 -7.57 13.67 -5.25
CA ASN A 488 -6.53 14.66 -5.07
C ASN A 488 -6.78 15.37 -3.75
N ILE A 489 -5.76 15.67 -2.97
CA ILE A 489 -5.93 16.28 -1.65
C ILE A 489 -5.11 17.58 -1.49
N TRP A 490 -5.79 18.63 -1.12
CA TRP A 490 -5.23 19.92 -0.70
C TRP A 490 -5.66 20.17 0.75
N GLY A 491 -4.81 19.75 1.70
CA GLY A 491 -5.18 19.66 3.11
C GLY A 491 -5.42 21.00 3.82
N CYS A 492 -4.95 22.11 3.24
CA CYS A 492 -5.20 23.48 3.73
C CYS A 492 -4.98 23.64 5.25
N GLY A 493 -3.92 23.03 5.81
CA GLY A 493 -3.61 23.06 7.23
C GLY A 493 -4.60 22.30 8.11
N GLY A 494 -5.27 21.28 7.58
CA GLY A 494 -6.20 20.43 8.33
C GLY A 494 -7.64 20.95 8.38
N LYS A 495 -8.08 21.81 7.46
CA LYS A 495 -9.46 22.25 7.35
C LYS A 495 -10.39 21.09 6.98
N PRO A 496 -11.70 21.14 7.29
CA PRO A 496 -12.69 20.29 6.65
C PRO A 496 -12.97 20.82 5.23
N THR A 497 -13.40 19.95 4.32
CA THR A 497 -14.00 20.40 3.05
C THR A 497 -15.28 21.23 3.29
N ASP A 498 -15.67 22.05 2.32
CA ASP A 498 -16.83 22.94 2.44
C ASP A 498 -18.11 22.16 2.83
N PRO A 499 -18.74 22.50 3.96
CA PRO A 499 -19.94 21.80 4.45
C PRO A 499 -21.19 22.05 3.59
N SER A 500 -21.17 22.98 2.64
CA SER A 500 -22.26 23.18 1.69
C SER A 500 -22.47 21.98 0.75
N TYR A 501 -21.45 21.14 0.57
CA TYR A 501 -21.60 19.86 -0.09
C TYR A 501 -22.30 18.87 0.86
N PRO A 502 -23.46 18.30 0.48
CA PRO A 502 -24.32 17.51 1.37
C PRO A 502 -23.67 16.18 1.82
N ALA A 503 -22.75 15.65 1.03
CA ALA A 503 -22.00 14.44 1.35
C ALA A 503 -20.53 14.61 0.95
N PRO A 504 -19.60 13.88 1.60
CA PRO A 504 -18.26 13.72 1.08
C PRO A 504 -18.35 13.15 -0.34
N GLY A 505 -17.40 13.47 -1.19
CA GLY A 505 -17.37 12.98 -2.55
C GLY A 505 -16.37 13.76 -3.38
N TYR A 506 -16.19 13.33 -4.60
CA TYR A 506 -15.23 13.89 -5.54
C TYR A 506 -15.35 15.41 -5.72
N LYS A 507 -16.59 15.95 -5.75
CA LYS A 507 -16.80 17.39 -5.92
C LYS A 507 -16.43 18.24 -4.70
N SER A 508 -16.42 17.66 -3.51
CA SER A 508 -16.10 18.42 -2.29
C SER A 508 -14.61 18.62 -2.11
N GLN A 509 -13.74 17.78 -2.71
CA GLN A 509 -12.29 17.87 -2.57
C GLN A 509 -11.71 19.19 -3.09
N ASP A 510 -12.25 19.72 -4.22
CA ASP A 510 -11.80 20.98 -4.80
C ASP A 510 -11.98 22.20 -3.87
N SER A 511 -12.78 22.10 -2.82
CA SER A 511 -12.92 23.14 -1.81
C SER A 511 -11.72 23.22 -0.84
N GLY A 512 -10.83 22.25 -0.90
CA GLY A 512 -9.70 22.06 0.02
C GLY A 512 -10.12 21.52 1.38
N GLY A 513 -9.17 20.93 2.08
CA GLY A 513 -9.36 20.29 3.37
C GLY A 513 -9.73 18.81 3.26
N TYR A 514 -10.01 18.19 4.39
CA TYR A 514 -10.31 16.76 4.51
C TYR A 514 -11.80 16.48 4.35
N LYS A 515 -12.16 15.50 3.51
CA LYS A 515 -13.55 15.02 3.33
C LYS A 515 -14.04 14.27 4.56
N MET A 516 -13.18 13.46 5.16
CA MET A 516 -13.50 12.61 6.29
C MET A 516 -13.31 13.35 7.62
N PRO A 517 -14.08 13.00 8.67
CA PRO A 517 -13.92 13.58 10.00
C PRO A 517 -12.50 13.39 10.56
N ALA A 518 -12.03 14.35 11.37
CA ALA A 518 -10.67 14.34 11.94
C ALA A 518 -10.30 13.05 12.69
N ARG A 519 -11.27 12.42 13.41
CA ARG A 519 -11.06 11.13 14.07
C ARG A 519 -10.71 10.02 13.06
N TRP A 520 -11.36 10.00 11.91
CA TRP A 520 -11.08 9.06 10.83
C TRP A 520 -9.70 9.32 10.21
N VAL A 521 -9.38 10.59 9.93
CA VAL A 521 -8.07 11.00 9.39
C VAL A 521 -6.94 10.60 10.33
N ASN A 522 -7.11 10.84 11.63
CA ASN A 522 -6.15 10.45 12.66
C ASN A 522 -5.99 8.92 12.76
N MET A 523 -7.08 8.15 12.58
CA MET A 523 -7.02 6.69 12.52
C MET A 523 -6.20 6.22 11.31
N ALA A 524 -6.48 6.72 10.12
CA ALA A 524 -5.75 6.38 8.90
C ALA A 524 -4.27 6.74 9.00
N GLN A 525 -3.97 7.97 9.43
CA GLN A 525 -2.61 8.42 9.65
C GLN A 525 -1.89 7.58 10.72
N ARG A 526 -2.54 7.25 11.85
CA ARG A 526 -1.99 6.38 12.88
C ARG A 526 -1.67 4.99 12.34
N ALA A 527 -2.56 4.39 11.55
CA ALA A 527 -2.33 3.07 10.96
C ALA A 527 -1.05 3.04 10.12
N GLN A 528 -0.82 4.09 9.32
CA GLN A 528 0.28 4.15 8.38
C GLN A 528 1.59 4.71 8.96
N THR A 529 1.57 5.65 9.91
CA THR A 529 2.77 6.44 10.28
C THR A 529 3.27 6.23 11.69
N SER A 530 2.55 5.51 12.56
CA SER A 530 2.90 5.40 13.98
C SER A 530 4.25 4.71 14.27
N HIS A 531 4.83 4.03 13.29
CA HIS A 531 6.16 3.42 13.35
C HIS A 531 7.30 4.36 12.89
N LEU A 532 6.98 5.54 12.37
CA LEU A 532 7.98 6.56 12.02
C LEU A 532 8.66 7.12 13.28
N PRO A 533 9.84 7.73 13.19
CA PRO A 533 10.40 8.52 14.28
C PRO A 533 9.38 9.54 14.81
N ASP A 534 9.56 9.99 16.05
CA ASP A 534 8.64 10.98 16.61
C ASP A 534 8.60 12.23 15.72
N PRO A 535 7.44 12.89 15.53
CA PRO A 535 7.31 14.11 14.75
C PRO A 535 8.25 15.19 15.23
N PHE A 536 8.79 16.01 14.34
CA PHE A 536 9.67 17.11 14.70
C PHE A 536 8.93 18.15 15.57
N ASP A 537 7.73 18.53 15.19
CA ASP A 537 6.82 19.31 16.02
C ASP A 537 5.48 18.55 16.10
N PRO A 538 5.13 17.94 17.25
CA PRO A 538 3.94 17.10 17.38
C PRO A 538 2.64 17.90 17.51
N THR A 539 2.68 19.24 17.46
CA THR A 539 1.48 20.07 17.58
C THR A 539 0.50 19.75 16.45
N PRO A 540 -0.74 19.36 16.76
CA PRO A 540 -1.73 19.09 15.71
C PRO A 540 -2.04 20.34 14.87
N VAL A 541 -2.51 20.11 13.65
CA VAL A 541 -3.09 21.15 12.80
C VAL A 541 -4.58 21.35 13.12
N LEU A 542 -5.31 22.10 12.29
CA LEU A 542 -6.72 22.36 12.49
C LEU A 542 -7.50 21.06 12.72
N GLN A 543 -8.64 21.13 13.40
CA GLN A 543 -9.51 20.03 13.84
C GLN A 543 -8.81 19.02 14.77
N GLY A 544 -7.59 19.26 15.23
CA GLY A 544 -6.81 18.30 16.02
C GLY A 544 -6.24 17.15 15.17
N ILE A 545 -6.08 17.34 13.86
CA ILE A 545 -5.41 16.37 12.99
C ILE A 545 -3.93 16.34 13.32
N THR A 546 -3.42 15.15 13.60
CA THR A 546 -2.03 14.92 13.98
C THR A 546 -1.07 15.14 12.80
N VAL A 547 0.22 15.28 13.11
CA VAL A 547 1.30 15.43 12.12
C VAL A 547 2.31 14.32 12.26
N TYR A 548 3.07 14.02 11.19
CA TYR A 548 4.11 12.98 11.21
C TYR A 548 5.44 13.41 10.57
N TYR A 549 5.56 14.63 10.01
CA TYR A 549 6.81 15.05 9.41
C TYR A 549 7.96 14.99 10.40
N THR A 550 9.07 14.40 9.97
CA THR A 550 10.20 14.02 10.82
C THR A 550 11.46 13.77 9.99
N HIS A 551 12.55 13.39 10.66
CA HIS A 551 13.70 12.84 9.97
C HIS A 551 14.06 11.44 10.45
N LEU A 552 14.36 10.55 9.51
CA LEU A 552 14.85 9.21 9.73
C LEU A 552 16.35 9.16 9.42
N LEU A 553 17.18 8.74 10.38
CA LEU A 553 18.60 8.49 10.15
C LEU A 553 18.84 6.98 10.09
N TRP A 554 19.30 6.49 8.94
CA TRP A 554 19.61 5.08 8.74
C TRP A 554 20.80 4.89 7.80
N GLY A 555 21.80 4.09 8.18
CA GLY A 555 23.03 3.89 7.40
C GLY A 555 23.89 5.14 7.23
N GLY A 556 23.68 6.15 8.05
CA GLY A 556 24.29 7.49 7.88
C GLY A 556 23.64 8.32 6.78
N ILE A 557 22.49 7.90 6.27
CA ILE A 557 21.65 8.70 5.37
C ILE A 557 20.50 9.28 6.19
N SER A 558 20.31 10.59 6.09
CA SER A 558 19.21 11.31 6.74
C SER A 558 18.10 11.62 5.74
N PHE A 559 16.90 11.12 6.00
CA PHE A 559 15.71 11.33 5.20
C PHE A 559 14.80 12.35 5.91
N ALA A 560 14.54 13.49 5.31
CA ALA A 560 13.47 14.39 5.75
C ALA A 560 12.16 13.87 5.15
N ILE A 561 11.28 13.37 5.98
CA ILE A 561 9.95 12.89 5.62
C ILE A 561 8.99 14.05 5.75
N LEU A 562 8.35 14.45 4.65
CA LEU A 562 7.47 15.61 4.54
C LEU A 562 6.00 15.21 4.50
N GLU A 563 5.14 16.18 4.69
CA GLU A 563 3.69 16.09 4.53
C GLU A 563 3.25 17.22 3.59
N ASP A 564 3.62 17.16 2.31
CA ASP A 564 3.26 18.15 1.29
C ASP A 564 1.76 18.37 1.24
N ARG A 565 0.97 17.31 1.13
CA ARG A 565 -0.50 17.35 1.04
C ARG A 565 -1.21 18.07 2.19
N LYS A 566 -0.63 18.05 3.39
CA LYS A 566 -1.32 18.57 4.59
C LYS A 566 -1.49 20.09 4.62
N TRP A 567 -0.50 20.81 4.10
CA TRP A 567 -0.55 22.28 4.09
C TRP A 567 -0.91 22.87 2.74
N GLU A 568 -0.81 22.09 1.69
CA GLU A 568 -1.06 22.51 0.34
C GLU A 568 -2.41 23.21 0.20
N SER A 569 -2.42 24.37 -0.46
CA SER A 569 -3.61 25.19 -0.69
C SER A 569 -4.46 24.62 -1.82
N ALA A 570 -5.79 24.78 -1.75
CA ALA A 570 -6.67 24.36 -2.81
C ALA A 570 -6.59 25.28 -4.03
N PRO A 571 -6.16 24.80 -5.20
CA PRO A 571 -5.94 25.66 -6.39
C PRO A 571 -7.23 26.29 -6.90
N LYS A 572 -8.35 25.59 -6.86
CA LYS A 572 -9.67 26.15 -7.22
C LYS A 572 -10.03 27.39 -6.42
N ILE A 573 -9.64 27.43 -5.15
CA ILE A 573 -9.95 28.58 -4.27
C ILE A 573 -8.94 29.70 -4.46
N GLN A 574 -7.68 29.35 -4.69
CA GLN A 574 -6.60 30.34 -4.85
C GLN A 574 -6.61 30.98 -6.25
N CYS A 575 -7.01 30.23 -7.28
CA CYS A 575 -6.92 30.62 -8.68
C CYS A 575 -8.31 30.57 -9.36
N PRO A 576 -9.30 31.38 -8.90
CA PRO A 576 -10.67 31.29 -9.41
C PRO A 576 -10.82 31.57 -10.89
N ASP A 577 -9.93 32.38 -11.49
CA ASP A 577 -9.95 32.73 -12.91
C ASP A 577 -9.59 31.55 -13.83
N ALA A 578 -8.88 30.55 -13.32
CA ALA A 578 -8.53 29.33 -14.04
C ALA A 578 -9.68 28.30 -14.10
N GLU A 579 -10.75 28.51 -13.31
CA GLU A 579 -11.89 27.57 -13.19
C GLU A 579 -11.45 26.12 -12.96
N ILE A 580 -10.53 25.87 -12.01
CA ILE A 580 -9.91 24.58 -11.77
C ILE A 580 -10.93 23.55 -11.27
N THR A 581 -10.85 22.35 -11.81
CA THR A 581 -11.58 21.17 -11.37
C THR A 581 -10.63 19.98 -11.32
N ASN A 582 -10.60 19.26 -10.19
CA ASN A 582 -9.72 18.13 -9.98
C ASN A 582 -8.22 18.42 -10.30
N GLY A 583 -7.75 19.63 -9.94
CA GLY A 583 -6.37 20.05 -10.20
C GLY A 583 -6.10 20.61 -11.59
N PHE A 584 -7.04 20.54 -12.52
CA PHE A 584 -6.82 20.97 -13.92
C PHE A 584 -7.62 22.22 -14.26
N PRO A 585 -7.02 23.22 -14.97
CA PRO A 585 -7.73 24.36 -15.51
C PRO A 585 -8.76 23.91 -16.56
N LYS A 586 -9.96 24.47 -16.52
CA LYS A 586 -11.03 24.17 -17.50
C LYS A 586 -10.64 24.51 -18.94
N ASP A 587 -9.95 25.64 -19.14
CA ASP A 587 -9.33 25.96 -20.43
C ASP A 587 -7.95 25.33 -20.52
N PRO A 588 -7.76 24.32 -21.37
CA PRO A 588 -6.48 23.65 -21.49
C PRO A 588 -5.35 24.56 -22.01
N ARG A 589 -5.67 25.74 -22.52
CA ARG A 589 -4.71 26.76 -22.94
C ARG A 589 -4.42 27.84 -21.88
N TRP A 590 -5.00 27.69 -20.70
CA TRP A 590 -4.76 28.62 -19.60
C TRP A 590 -3.26 28.75 -19.33
N ASP A 591 -2.79 29.96 -19.11
CA ASP A 591 -1.39 30.22 -18.73
C ASP A 591 -1.23 30.05 -17.20
N ALA A 592 -0.90 28.82 -16.80
CA ALA A 592 -0.82 28.42 -15.38
C ALA A 592 0.33 29.11 -14.61
N ARG A 593 1.24 29.85 -15.29
CA ARG A 593 2.21 30.72 -14.60
C ARG A 593 1.54 31.85 -13.83
N LYS A 594 0.30 32.20 -14.19
CA LYS A 594 -0.51 33.19 -13.48
C LYS A 594 -1.07 32.68 -12.15
N ASP A 595 -1.00 31.37 -11.93
CA ASP A 595 -1.56 30.71 -10.74
C ASP A 595 -0.57 30.74 -9.56
N ASP A 596 0.65 31.26 -9.73
CA ASP A 596 1.58 31.48 -8.63
C ASP A 596 1.17 32.69 -7.78
N VAL A 597 0.14 32.51 -6.97
CA VAL A 597 -0.43 33.55 -6.12
C VAL A 597 0.23 33.53 -4.73
N PRO A 598 0.63 34.73 -4.16
CA PRO A 598 1.40 34.79 -2.91
C PRO A 598 0.70 34.17 -1.67
N THR A 599 -0.60 33.93 -1.74
CA THR A 599 -1.41 33.36 -0.64
C THR A 599 -1.48 31.84 -0.67
N ALA A 600 -1.02 31.22 -1.75
CA ALA A 600 -0.96 29.77 -1.85
C ALA A 600 0.22 29.22 -1.04
N GLU A 601 -0.01 28.17 -0.28
CA GLU A 601 1.01 27.45 0.48
C GLU A 601 1.21 26.06 -0.12
N LEU A 602 2.44 25.54 -0.04
CA LEU A 602 2.78 24.16 -0.35
C LEU A 602 3.15 23.42 0.95
N LEU A 603 4.34 23.63 1.48
CA LEU A 603 4.83 22.92 2.68
C LEU A 603 4.39 23.56 4.01
N GLY A 604 3.96 24.83 3.99
CA GLY A 604 3.70 25.61 5.18
C GLY A 604 4.97 25.96 5.97
N GLN A 605 4.90 27.03 6.79
CA GLN A 605 6.08 27.58 7.49
C GLN A 605 6.72 26.55 8.44
N ARG A 606 5.92 25.72 9.13
CA ARG A 606 6.42 24.73 10.09
C ARG A 606 7.38 23.71 9.45
N GLN A 607 7.07 23.25 8.23
CA GLN A 607 7.96 22.33 7.51
C GLN A 607 9.16 23.06 6.91
N LEU A 608 9.03 24.32 6.48
CA LEU A 608 10.16 25.12 6.04
C LEU A 608 11.16 25.37 7.18
N ASP A 609 10.67 25.61 8.41
CA ASP A 609 11.52 25.73 9.62
C ASP A 609 12.18 24.39 9.97
N PHE A 610 11.46 23.29 9.86
CA PHE A 610 12.02 21.95 10.01
C PHE A 610 13.13 21.69 8.98
N LEU A 611 12.92 22.03 7.72
CA LEU A 611 13.91 21.85 6.66
C LEU A 611 15.18 22.70 6.88
N GLU A 612 15.05 23.92 7.39
CA GLU A 612 16.21 24.76 7.74
C GLU A 612 17.03 24.11 8.86
N TYR A 613 16.37 23.63 9.94
CA TYR A 613 17.01 22.86 11.00
C TYR A 613 17.69 21.61 10.44
N TRP A 614 16.96 20.78 9.67
CA TRP A 614 17.45 19.53 9.12
C TRP A 614 18.61 19.74 8.15
N ALA A 615 18.59 20.80 7.33
CA ALA A 615 19.67 21.12 6.41
C ALA A 615 21.00 21.35 7.14
N ALA A 616 20.96 21.92 8.33
CA ALA A 616 22.14 22.18 9.16
C ALA A 616 22.58 21.00 10.03
N ASP A 617 21.67 20.01 10.32
CA ASP A 617 21.97 18.88 11.20
C ASP A 617 22.65 17.73 10.45
N TRP A 618 23.96 17.58 10.62
CA TRP A 618 24.77 16.49 10.11
C TRP A 618 25.29 15.56 11.22
N SER A 619 24.65 15.54 12.39
CA SER A 619 25.00 14.70 13.53
C SER A 619 24.69 13.21 13.28
N GLY A 620 25.15 12.35 14.19
CA GLY A 620 24.94 10.89 14.12
C GLY A 620 25.67 10.22 12.93
N GLY A 621 26.74 10.84 12.45
CA GLY A 621 27.52 10.32 11.32
C GLY A 621 26.82 10.47 9.96
N THR A 622 25.89 11.40 9.83
CA THR A 622 25.19 11.69 8.55
C THR A 622 26.19 12.08 7.46
N TRP A 623 26.09 11.43 6.29
CA TRP A 623 26.97 11.70 5.15
C TRP A 623 26.22 11.96 3.84
N MET A 624 24.92 11.66 3.78
CA MET A 624 24.02 11.89 2.65
C MET A 624 22.64 12.30 3.15
N LYS A 625 21.91 13.07 2.37
CA LYS A 625 20.56 13.52 2.70
C LYS A 625 19.59 13.32 1.54
N PHE A 626 18.35 12.96 1.86
CA PHE A 626 17.22 12.91 0.95
C PHE A 626 16.03 13.65 1.53
N ALA A 627 15.39 14.47 0.71
CA ALA A 627 14.04 14.98 1.00
C ALA A 627 13.04 13.97 0.40
N VAL A 628 12.00 13.60 1.14
CA VAL A 628 11.01 12.62 0.73
C VAL A 628 9.63 13.24 0.90
N SER A 629 8.90 13.39 -0.19
CA SER A 629 7.51 13.86 -0.24
C SER A 629 6.61 12.82 -0.91
N GLN A 630 5.33 13.07 -0.93
CA GLN A 630 4.39 12.24 -1.64
C GLN A 630 4.57 12.43 -3.14
N THR A 631 4.47 13.67 -3.64
CA THR A 631 4.47 13.96 -5.07
C THR A 631 5.73 14.70 -5.56
N LEU A 632 5.83 14.86 -6.87
CA LEU A 632 6.96 15.46 -7.58
C LEU A 632 6.84 16.98 -7.61
N PHE A 633 7.91 17.71 -7.29
CA PHE A 633 8.01 19.18 -7.33
C PHE A 633 8.19 19.69 -8.77
N GLY A 634 7.20 19.38 -9.62
CA GLY A 634 7.14 19.76 -11.02
C GLY A 634 6.15 18.89 -11.76
N CYS A 635 5.56 19.36 -12.84
CA CYS A 635 4.59 18.63 -13.65
C CYS A 635 5.27 17.99 -14.86
N LEU A 636 5.41 16.65 -14.83
CA LEU A 636 5.94 15.83 -15.93
C LEU A 636 4.85 14.94 -16.53
N ALA A 637 3.79 15.55 -17.02
CA ALA A 637 2.67 14.87 -17.66
C ALA A 637 2.37 15.48 -19.04
N THR A 638 2.10 14.60 -20.03
CA THR A 638 1.61 15.00 -21.35
C THR A 638 0.38 14.19 -21.72
N GLU A 639 -0.61 14.84 -22.30
CA GLU A 639 -1.88 14.28 -22.75
C GLU A 639 -2.16 14.66 -24.22
N PRO A 640 -3.10 13.98 -24.90
CA PRO A 640 -3.55 14.41 -26.21
C PRO A 640 -4.02 15.86 -26.23
N GLU A 641 -3.73 16.60 -27.29
CA GLU A 641 -4.12 18.00 -27.41
C GLU A 641 -5.64 18.18 -27.23
N GLY A 642 -6.01 19.01 -26.24
CA GLY A 642 -7.40 19.32 -25.91
C GLY A 642 -7.95 18.59 -24.69
N ASP A 643 -7.24 17.65 -24.09
CA ASP A 643 -7.63 17.05 -22.82
C ASP A 643 -7.45 18.05 -21.66
N THR A 644 -8.35 17.96 -20.69
CA THR A 644 -8.49 18.92 -19.60
C THR A 644 -8.36 18.29 -18.21
N ASP A 645 -8.20 16.97 -18.15
CA ASP A 645 -8.05 16.23 -16.91
C ASP A 645 -7.42 14.84 -17.15
N ASP A 646 -7.17 14.08 -16.09
CA ASP A 646 -6.60 12.74 -16.11
C ASP A 646 -7.64 11.61 -16.32
N SER A 647 -8.89 11.94 -16.54
CA SER A 647 -9.96 10.94 -16.78
C SER A 647 -9.76 10.11 -18.04
N TYR A 648 -8.92 10.58 -18.93
CA TYR A 648 -8.52 9.90 -20.15
C TYR A 648 -7.41 8.85 -19.93
N ASP A 649 -6.61 8.99 -18.89
CA ASP A 649 -5.45 8.14 -18.61
C ASP A 649 -5.72 6.63 -18.67
N PRO A 650 -6.82 6.11 -18.11
CA PRO A 650 -7.12 4.67 -18.23
C PRO A 650 -7.37 4.20 -19.67
N LYS A 651 -7.67 5.12 -20.58
CA LYS A 651 -8.03 4.88 -21.99
C LYS A 651 -6.95 5.30 -22.97
N LEU A 652 -5.83 5.85 -22.49
CA LEU A 652 -4.72 6.28 -23.32
C LEU A 652 -4.30 5.18 -24.31
N PRO A 653 -4.13 5.48 -25.61
CA PRO A 653 -3.56 4.55 -26.54
C PRO A 653 -2.14 4.16 -26.12
N ILE A 654 -1.90 2.89 -25.90
CA ILE A 654 -0.58 2.36 -25.57
C ILE A 654 0.14 2.04 -26.88
N LEU A 655 1.20 2.78 -27.16
CA LEU A 655 1.97 2.67 -28.41
C LEU A 655 3.07 1.59 -28.33
N PRO A 656 3.51 1.04 -29.45
CA PRO A 656 4.70 0.20 -29.51
C PRO A 656 5.95 0.92 -28.96
N VAL A 657 6.90 0.16 -28.42
CA VAL A 657 8.18 0.71 -27.94
C VAL A 657 8.86 1.51 -29.05
N GLY A 658 9.26 2.73 -28.75
CA GLY A 658 9.93 3.66 -29.68
C GLY A 658 8.99 4.52 -30.51
N GLU A 659 7.67 4.30 -30.46
CA GLU A 659 6.68 5.18 -31.06
C GLU A 659 6.24 6.27 -30.06
N TYR A 660 5.91 7.45 -30.58
CA TYR A 660 5.49 8.63 -29.82
C TYR A 660 4.15 9.15 -30.36
N PRO A 661 3.25 9.63 -29.50
CA PRO A 661 2.04 10.29 -29.95
C PRO A 661 2.41 11.57 -30.73
N PRO A 662 1.64 11.91 -31.78
CA PRO A 662 2.00 13.02 -32.67
C PRO A 662 1.79 14.41 -32.04
N ASN A 663 0.80 14.56 -31.16
CA ASN A 663 0.27 15.86 -30.71
C ASN A 663 0.02 15.92 -29.21
N ASP A 664 0.84 15.25 -28.39
CA ASP A 664 0.73 15.42 -26.94
C ASP A 664 1.20 16.82 -26.53
N TRP A 665 0.54 17.39 -25.56
CA TRP A 665 0.94 18.64 -24.95
C TRP A 665 1.16 18.50 -23.44
N MET A 666 1.90 19.42 -22.84
CA MET A 666 2.16 19.43 -21.41
C MET A 666 0.91 19.82 -20.62
N MET A 667 0.60 19.09 -19.57
CA MET A 667 -0.50 19.37 -18.65
C MET A 667 -0.13 20.43 -17.62
N ALA A 668 -1.13 21.11 -17.06
CA ALA A 668 -1.01 21.94 -15.87
C ALA A 668 -1.79 21.25 -14.74
N ASP A 669 -1.15 20.29 -14.11
CA ASP A 669 -1.72 19.53 -13.00
C ASP A 669 -1.32 20.17 -11.69
N HIS A 670 -2.27 20.88 -11.04
CA HIS A 670 -2.07 21.54 -9.74
C HIS A 670 -2.04 20.57 -8.56
N ASP A 671 -2.22 19.27 -8.82
CA ASP A 671 -1.99 18.23 -7.81
C ASP A 671 -0.51 17.84 -7.69
N SER A 672 0.30 18.21 -8.70
CA SER A 672 1.76 18.12 -8.57
C SER A 672 2.30 19.27 -7.74
N ASP A 673 3.33 19.02 -6.91
CA ASP A 673 4.05 20.07 -6.15
C ASP A 673 4.85 21.05 -7.04
N GLY A 674 4.57 21.06 -8.35
CA GLY A 674 4.98 22.12 -9.25
C GLY A 674 4.27 23.44 -8.98
N TRP A 675 3.12 23.40 -8.32
CA TRP A 675 2.32 24.52 -7.89
C TRP A 675 2.18 24.57 -6.35
N PRO A 676 2.15 25.74 -5.72
CA PRO A 676 2.56 27.05 -6.26
C PRO A 676 4.07 27.15 -6.47
N GLN A 677 4.49 27.84 -7.55
CA GLN A 677 5.92 27.87 -7.95
C GLN A 677 6.83 28.45 -6.85
N HIS A 678 6.39 29.53 -6.18
CA HIS A 678 7.20 30.12 -5.09
C HIS A 678 7.37 29.14 -3.91
N GLY A 679 6.31 28.41 -3.51
CA GLY A 679 6.35 27.40 -2.45
C GLY A 679 7.27 26.22 -2.80
N ARG A 680 7.17 25.74 -4.05
CA ARG A 680 8.08 24.74 -4.64
C ARG A 680 9.54 25.21 -4.56
N ASN A 681 9.82 26.44 -5.00
CA ASN A 681 11.16 27.00 -5.03
C ASN A 681 11.73 27.18 -3.62
N ASP A 682 10.91 27.54 -2.63
CA ASP A 682 11.34 27.66 -1.24
C ASP A 682 11.77 26.31 -0.68
N GLY A 683 11.02 25.22 -0.93
CA GLY A 683 11.42 23.87 -0.59
C GLY A 683 12.78 23.49 -1.21
N ILE A 684 12.93 23.68 -2.52
CA ILE A 684 14.18 23.35 -3.23
C ILE A 684 15.36 24.16 -2.72
N ARG A 685 15.17 25.46 -2.39
CA ARG A 685 16.23 26.29 -1.79
C ARG A 685 16.70 25.74 -0.44
N LYS A 686 15.83 25.14 0.38
CA LYS A 686 16.22 24.46 1.62
C LYS A 686 16.99 23.18 1.32
N TRP A 687 16.55 22.38 0.37
CA TRP A 687 17.20 21.11 0.00
C TRP A 687 18.58 21.29 -0.58
N ARG A 688 18.80 22.30 -1.45
CA ARG A 688 20.11 22.58 -2.02
C ARG A 688 21.16 23.01 -1.00
N LYS A 689 20.73 23.66 0.13
CA LYS A 689 21.61 23.96 1.27
C LYS A 689 22.18 22.69 1.94
N ALA A 690 21.49 21.56 1.77
CA ALA A 690 21.86 20.26 2.34
C ALA A 690 22.38 19.26 1.29
N PHE A 691 22.50 19.66 0.03
CA PHE A 691 22.82 18.76 -1.10
C PHE A 691 21.92 17.54 -1.15
N ALA A 692 20.66 17.69 -0.81
CA ALA A 692 19.71 16.61 -0.75
C ALA A 692 19.18 16.27 -2.15
N VAL A 693 19.02 14.96 -2.44
CA VAL A 693 18.24 14.49 -3.58
C VAL A 693 16.78 14.39 -3.15
N HIS A 694 15.84 14.77 -4.01
CA HIS A 694 14.41 14.65 -3.77
C HIS A 694 13.90 13.28 -4.23
N LEU A 695 13.09 12.62 -3.40
CA LEU A 695 12.45 11.32 -3.66
C LEU A 695 10.94 11.46 -3.51
N SER A 696 10.19 10.99 -4.51
CA SER A 696 8.72 11.10 -4.52
C SER A 696 8.04 9.96 -5.30
N GLY A 697 6.72 9.96 -5.31
CA GLY A 697 5.84 9.03 -6.02
C GLY A 697 4.66 9.71 -6.69
N ASP A 698 3.44 9.23 -6.41
CA ASP A 698 2.15 9.80 -6.81
C ASP A 698 1.91 9.81 -8.34
N GLN A 699 2.72 10.49 -9.10
CA GLN A 699 2.54 10.84 -10.51
C GLN A 699 2.53 9.65 -11.50
N HIS A 700 2.55 8.41 -11.02
CA HIS A 700 2.47 7.16 -11.81
C HIS A 700 3.47 7.07 -12.98
N ILE A 701 4.54 7.87 -12.93
CA ILE A 701 5.60 7.89 -13.94
C ILE A 701 6.98 7.80 -13.29
N GLY A 702 7.81 6.86 -13.73
CA GLY A 702 9.20 6.81 -13.30
C GLY A 702 10.00 7.90 -13.98
N THR A 703 10.57 8.85 -13.20
CA THR A 703 11.43 9.89 -13.77
C THR A 703 12.69 10.12 -12.96
N THR A 704 13.72 10.62 -13.62
CA THR A 704 14.88 11.24 -12.99
C THR A 704 15.11 12.58 -13.65
N SER A 705 15.08 13.64 -12.86
CA SER A 705 15.23 15.01 -13.35
C SER A 705 16.20 15.80 -12.45
N HIS A 706 16.64 16.95 -12.93
CA HIS A 706 17.36 17.94 -12.16
C HIS A 706 16.55 19.22 -12.15
N TYR A 707 16.08 19.65 -11.00
CA TYR A 707 15.32 20.87 -10.84
C TYR A 707 16.17 22.11 -11.08
N GLY A 708 15.54 23.16 -11.57
CA GLY A 708 16.04 24.51 -11.51
C GLY A 708 15.11 25.38 -10.66
N VAL A 709 15.64 26.45 -10.12
CA VAL A 709 14.94 27.52 -9.39
C VAL A 709 15.02 28.80 -10.20
N ASP A 710 16.22 29.37 -10.27
CA ASP A 710 16.48 30.61 -11.01
C ASP A 710 17.00 30.28 -12.42
N ASP A 711 17.75 29.18 -12.57
CA ASP A 711 18.29 28.66 -13.80
C ASP A 711 18.10 27.13 -13.89
N PHE A 712 18.26 26.54 -15.08
CA PHE A 712 18.28 25.09 -15.22
C PHE A 712 19.44 24.47 -14.42
N ARG A 713 19.16 23.41 -13.65
CA ARG A 713 20.14 22.62 -12.88
C ARG A 713 20.78 23.36 -11.72
N ASP A 714 20.23 24.46 -11.28
CA ASP A 714 20.71 25.15 -10.06
C ASP A 714 20.04 24.65 -8.77
N GLY A 715 19.08 23.76 -8.89
CA GLY A 715 18.38 23.06 -7.81
C GLY A 715 19.00 21.72 -7.44
N VAL A 716 18.19 20.71 -7.22
CA VAL A 716 18.56 19.36 -6.78
C VAL A 716 18.06 18.31 -7.76
N TYR A 717 18.69 17.13 -7.76
CA TYR A 717 18.14 15.98 -8.49
C TYR A 717 16.87 15.48 -7.81
N ALA A 718 15.94 14.99 -8.64
CA ALA A 718 14.69 14.42 -8.23
C ALA A 718 14.48 13.05 -8.87
N VAL A 719 13.94 12.12 -8.10
CA VAL A 719 13.55 10.78 -8.53
C VAL A 719 12.08 10.59 -8.16
N CYS A 720 11.22 10.54 -9.16
CA CYS A 720 9.85 10.07 -9.00
C CYS A 720 9.81 8.58 -9.34
N THR A 721 9.24 7.76 -8.45
CA THR A 721 9.13 6.32 -8.69
C THR A 721 7.83 6.00 -9.41
N PRO A 722 7.80 5.02 -10.34
CA PRO A 722 6.56 4.64 -11.00
C PRO A 722 5.63 3.90 -10.03
N ALA A 723 4.33 3.89 -10.32
CA ALA A 723 3.35 3.07 -9.61
C ALA A 723 3.73 1.59 -9.64
N ILE A 724 3.61 0.89 -8.52
CA ILE A 724 3.75 -0.57 -8.48
C ILE A 724 2.59 -1.22 -9.23
N SER A 725 1.39 -0.65 -9.11
CA SER A 725 0.17 -1.12 -9.75
C SER A 725 -0.85 0.00 -9.80
N ASN A 726 -1.25 0.43 -11.01
CA ASN A 726 -2.28 1.45 -11.21
C ASN A 726 -2.93 1.37 -12.58
N ILE A 727 -4.12 1.98 -12.74
CA ILE A 727 -4.84 2.06 -14.02
C ILE A 727 -4.74 3.45 -14.68
N PHE A 728 -4.16 4.44 -14.01
CA PHE A 728 -3.93 5.80 -14.50
C PHE A 728 -2.46 6.00 -14.86
N PRO A 729 -1.97 5.52 -16.04
CA PRO A 729 -0.58 5.68 -16.42
C PRO A 729 -0.32 7.08 -16.92
N ARG A 730 0.56 7.82 -16.31
CA ARG A 730 1.06 9.09 -16.88
C ARG A 730 2.20 8.85 -17.85
N ARG A 731 2.40 9.80 -18.80
CA ARG A 731 3.42 9.73 -19.84
C ARG A 731 4.09 11.07 -20.06
N TRP A 732 5.31 11.03 -20.58
CA TRP A 732 6.09 12.21 -20.90
C TRP A 732 6.58 12.13 -22.35
N PHE A 733 5.77 12.69 -23.28
CA PHE A 733 6.04 12.72 -24.71
C PHE A 733 5.93 14.17 -25.25
N PRO A 734 6.79 15.09 -24.80
CA PRO A 734 6.74 16.46 -25.26
C PRO A 734 6.91 16.55 -26.77
N VAL A 735 6.14 17.43 -27.43
CA VAL A 735 6.13 17.58 -28.90
C VAL A 735 7.53 17.87 -29.45
N HIS A 736 8.30 18.69 -28.73
CA HIS A 736 9.65 19.03 -29.10
C HIS A 736 10.66 18.51 -28.06
N PRO A 737 11.82 18.00 -28.52
CA PRO A 737 12.90 17.67 -27.59
C PRO A 737 13.32 18.89 -26.77
N GLY A 738 13.62 18.66 -25.51
CA GLY A 738 14.18 19.70 -24.65
C GLY A 738 15.52 20.23 -25.17
N LYS A 739 15.85 21.47 -24.82
CA LYS A 739 17.18 21.98 -25.07
C LYS A 739 18.19 21.08 -24.33
N ASN A 740 19.32 20.76 -24.96
CA ASN A 740 20.32 19.83 -24.40
C ASN A 740 19.80 18.38 -24.23
N SER A 741 18.83 17.94 -25.01
CA SER A 741 18.34 16.56 -24.99
C SER A 741 19.46 15.56 -25.27
N LEU A 742 19.39 14.40 -24.62
CA LEU A 742 20.35 13.32 -24.82
C LEU A 742 20.17 12.69 -26.22
N PRO A 743 21.27 12.36 -26.94
CA PRO A 743 21.18 11.74 -28.24
C PRO A 743 20.29 10.49 -28.24
N GLY A 744 19.33 10.42 -29.18
CA GLY A 744 18.37 9.32 -29.29
C GLY A 744 17.24 9.32 -28.27
N ARG A 745 17.17 10.30 -27.35
CA ARG A 745 16.14 10.40 -26.31
C ARG A 745 15.44 11.74 -26.36
N ARG A 746 14.46 11.85 -27.24
CA ARG A 746 13.74 13.10 -27.50
C ARG A 746 12.91 13.64 -26.33
N ASN A 747 12.58 12.80 -25.33
CA ASN A 747 11.86 13.18 -24.13
C ASN A 747 12.77 13.59 -22.96
N THR A 748 14.03 13.91 -23.25
CA THR A 748 15.03 14.41 -22.27
C THR A 748 15.46 15.83 -22.59
N GLY A 749 16.19 16.47 -21.66
CA GLY A 749 16.72 17.82 -21.82
C GLY A 749 16.00 18.84 -20.94
N ASP A 750 16.23 20.11 -21.25
CA ASP A 750 15.73 21.25 -20.46
C ASP A 750 14.31 21.60 -20.92
N TYR A 751 13.37 21.59 -19.97
CA TYR A 751 11.98 21.95 -20.14
C TYR A 751 11.54 22.94 -19.07
N GLU A 752 10.65 23.83 -19.45
CA GLU A 752 9.85 24.63 -18.52
C GLU A 752 8.44 24.01 -18.50
N ASP A 753 7.94 23.62 -17.31
CA ASP A 753 6.58 23.12 -17.21
C ASP A 753 5.53 24.24 -17.35
N ARG A 754 4.25 23.90 -17.28
CA ARG A 754 3.15 24.88 -17.45
C ARG A 754 3.10 25.93 -16.37
N PHE A 755 3.70 25.68 -15.20
CA PHE A 755 3.83 26.64 -14.09
C PHE A 755 5.08 27.55 -14.21
N GLY A 756 5.94 27.29 -15.20
CA GLY A 756 7.21 28.01 -15.37
C GLY A 756 8.38 27.41 -14.60
N ASN A 757 8.27 26.21 -14.07
CA ASN A 757 9.34 25.54 -13.37
C ASN A 757 10.40 25.02 -14.33
N HIS A 758 11.66 25.31 -14.04
CA HIS A 758 12.79 24.76 -14.79
C HIS A 758 13.06 23.31 -14.37
N MET A 759 13.13 22.42 -15.33
CA MET A 759 13.44 21.00 -15.14
C MET A 759 14.34 20.48 -16.26
N THR A 760 15.41 19.76 -15.92
CA THR A 760 16.21 19.01 -16.87
C THR A 760 15.86 17.53 -16.71
N VAL A 761 15.10 16.96 -17.65
CA VAL A 761 14.68 15.55 -17.64
C VAL A 761 15.81 14.68 -18.17
N LEU A 762 16.27 13.72 -17.36
CA LEU A 762 17.34 12.78 -17.70
C LEU A 762 16.80 11.45 -18.21
N ALA A 763 15.67 10.99 -17.67
CA ALA A 763 14.95 9.81 -18.14
C ALA A 763 13.49 9.83 -17.65
N ALA A 764 12.60 9.22 -18.45
CA ALA A 764 11.20 8.99 -18.12
C ALA A 764 10.77 7.60 -18.60
N ALA A 765 10.15 6.80 -17.73
CA ALA A 765 9.57 5.50 -18.06
C ALA A 765 8.11 5.70 -18.48
N CYS A 766 7.86 5.64 -19.78
CA CYS A 766 6.54 5.87 -20.34
C CYS A 766 5.80 4.56 -20.67
N PRO A 767 4.45 4.58 -20.68
CA PRO A 767 3.63 3.45 -21.12
C PRO A 767 3.92 3.07 -22.56
N HIS A 768 4.19 1.78 -22.80
CA HIS A 768 4.40 1.19 -24.11
C HIS A 768 3.88 -0.24 -24.15
N GLN A 769 3.65 -0.79 -25.34
CA GLN A 769 3.33 -2.19 -25.56
C GLN A 769 4.57 -3.06 -25.31
N TYR A 770 4.83 -3.43 -24.06
CA TYR A 770 5.92 -4.32 -23.72
C TYR A 770 5.57 -5.77 -24.04
N PRO A 771 6.43 -6.51 -24.73
CA PRO A 771 6.15 -7.90 -25.10
C PRO A 771 6.10 -8.82 -23.86
N GLY A 772 5.27 -9.83 -23.91
CA GLY A 772 5.15 -10.87 -22.88
C GLY A 772 3.71 -11.26 -22.60
N SER A 773 3.52 -12.39 -21.91
CA SER A 773 2.23 -12.89 -21.43
C SER A 773 2.02 -12.57 -19.94
N GLY A 774 0.77 -12.64 -19.46
CA GLY A 774 0.41 -12.46 -18.06
C GLY A 774 -0.19 -11.09 -17.78
N LEU A 775 0.23 -10.40 -16.74
CA LEU A 775 -0.34 -9.14 -16.25
C LEU A 775 -0.13 -7.95 -17.24
N GLU A 776 -0.53 -8.12 -18.49
CA GLU A 776 -0.31 -7.14 -19.58
C GLU A 776 -0.89 -5.77 -19.25
N GLY A 777 -2.04 -5.73 -18.59
CA GLY A 777 -2.65 -4.48 -18.15
C GLY A 777 -1.76 -3.65 -17.21
N LEU A 778 -0.84 -4.28 -16.48
CA LEU A 778 0.14 -3.60 -15.62
C LEU A 778 1.43 -3.29 -16.38
N ARG A 779 1.93 -4.21 -17.20
CA ARG A 779 3.16 -4.00 -17.98
C ARG A 779 3.08 -2.76 -18.84
N ASN A 780 2.02 -2.66 -19.62
CA ASN A 780 1.86 -1.59 -20.59
C ASN A 780 1.71 -0.20 -19.96
N ARG A 781 1.49 -0.12 -18.64
CA ARG A 781 1.38 1.12 -17.86
C ARG A 781 2.69 1.57 -17.22
N ALA A 782 3.82 1.03 -17.65
CA ALA A 782 5.16 1.34 -17.12
C ALA A 782 5.29 1.18 -15.60
N THR A 783 4.56 0.22 -15.01
CA THR A 783 4.60 -0.03 -13.57
C THR A 783 5.96 -0.56 -13.11
N GLY A 784 6.36 -0.23 -11.89
CA GLY A 784 7.69 -0.61 -11.41
C GLY A 784 8.01 -0.10 -10.02
N TYR A 785 9.30 0.10 -9.78
CA TYR A 785 9.86 0.59 -8.52
C TYR A 785 11.27 1.14 -8.75
N SER A 786 11.76 1.96 -7.83
CA SER A 786 13.11 2.52 -7.93
C SER A 786 14.05 1.94 -6.88
N ILE A 787 15.29 1.71 -7.28
CA ILE A 787 16.40 1.28 -6.42
C ILE A 787 17.50 2.34 -6.50
N LEU A 788 17.87 2.87 -5.33
CA LEU A 788 18.98 3.81 -5.21
C LEU A 788 20.13 3.15 -4.46
N ARG A 789 21.34 3.18 -5.04
CA ARG A 789 22.58 2.71 -4.40
C ARG A 789 23.44 3.90 -4.06
N CYS A 790 23.57 4.18 -2.78
CA CYS A 790 24.27 5.34 -2.24
C CYS A 790 25.68 4.92 -1.82
N ASN A 791 26.69 5.49 -2.46
CA ASN A 791 28.09 5.17 -2.16
C ASN A 791 28.69 6.25 -1.24
N ARG A 792 29.16 5.81 -0.06
CA ARG A 792 29.73 6.68 0.96
C ARG A 792 31.07 7.30 0.55
N GLU A 793 31.91 6.54 -0.16
CA GLU A 793 33.26 7.00 -0.54
C GLU A 793 33.21 7.98 -1.71
N THR A 794 32.42 7.68 -2.76
CA THR A 794 32.34 8.56 -3.93
C THR A 794 31.34 9.69 -3.76
N ARG A 795 30.44 9.61 -2.76
CA ARG A 795 29.31 10.53 -2.57
C ARG A 795 28.38 10.56 -3.79
N GLU A 796 28.20 9.44 -4.41
CA GLU A 796 27.34 9.25 -5.57
C GLU A 796 26.11 8.42 -5.22
N VAL A 797 25.02 8.69 -5.92
CA VAL A 797 23.78 7.89 -5.89
C VAL A 797 23.54 7.34 -7.29
N GLN A 798 23.53 6.03 -7.41
CA GLN A 798 23.08 5.36 -8.63
C GLN A 798 21.60 5.08 -8.52
N VAL A 799 20.80 5.67 -9.40
CA VAL A 799 19.34 5.50 -9.51
C VAL A 799 19.05 4.50 -10.61
N ALA A 800 18.20 3.51 -10.33
CA ALA A 800 17.71 2.54 -11.30
C ALA A 800 16.20 2.33 -11.14
N VAL A 801 15.42 2.66 -12.17
CA VAL A 801 13.98 2.41 -12.22
C VAL A 801 13.72 1.08 -12.90
N TRP A 802 13.12 0.14 -12.18
CA TRP A 802 12.93 -1.24 -12.61
C TRP A 802 11.48 -1.54 -12.99
N PRO A 803 11.23 -2.16 -14.15
CA PRO A 803 9.92 -2.73 -14.45
C PRO A 803 9.55 -3.81 -13.43
N ARG A 804 8.33 -3.79 -12.89
CA ARG A 804 7.92 -4.76 -11.87
C ARG A 804 7.99 -6.23 -12.33
N TRP A 805 7.84 -6.48 -13.64
CA TRP A 805 7.82 -7.83 -14.23
C TRP A 805 9.19 -8.37 -14.60
N VAL A 806 10.23 -7.56 -14.54
CA VAL A 806 11.60 -8.00 -14.86
C VAL A 806 12.22 -8.65 -13.64
N ASP A 807 12.55 -9.95 -13.75
CA ASP A 807 13.30 -10.65 -12.70
C ASP A 807 14.75 -10.15 -12.71
N PRO A 808 15.19 -9.36 -11.72
CA PRO A 808 16.54 -8.79 -11.69
C PRO A 808 17.63 -9.84 -11.53
N SER A 809 17.28 -11.08 -11.17
CA SER A 809 18.23 -12.21 -11.11
C SER A 809 18.50 -12.87 -12.46
N ALA A 810 17.67 -12.57 -13.47
CA ALA A 810 17.79 -13.17 -14.79
C ALA A 810 19.00 -12.62 -15.56
N PRO A 811 19.72 -13.45 -16.33
CA PRO A 811 20.83 -12.97 -17.18
C PRO A 811 20.35 -11.90 -18.17
N GLY A 812 21.02 -10.75 -18.18
CA GLY A 812 20.68 -9.65 -19.07
C GLY A 812 19.49 -8.79 -18.63
N ALA A 813 18.93 -9.01 -17.40
CA ALA A 813 17.93 -8.14 -16.84
C ALA A 813 18.42 -6.68 -16.77
N LYS A 814 17.53 -5.75 -17.12
CA LYS A 814 17.86 -4.32 -17.19
C LYS A 814 16.71 -3.50 -16.58
N PRO A 815 17.04 -2.37 -15.95
CA PRO A 815 16.05 -1.34 -15.64
C PRO A 815 15.40 -0.78 -16.91
N TYR A 816 14.43 0.10 -16.76
CA TYR A 816 13.88 0.85 -17.89
C TYR A 816 14.98 1.57 -18.68
N GLU A 817 14.70 1.84 -19.96
CA GLU A 817 15.61 2.57 -20.80
C GLU A 817 15.93 3.95 -20.21
N GLY A 818 17.20 4.29 -20.15
CA GLY A 818 17.66 5.52 -19.54
C GLY A 818 18.37 5.32 -18.22
N TRP A 819 18.11 4.26 -17.54
CA TRP A 819 18.76 3.91 -16.29
C TRP A 819 19.78 2.75 -16.44
N PRO A 820 20.78 2.63 -15.53
CA PRO A 820 20.96 3.45 -14.32
C PRO A 820 21.55 4.85 -14.63
N ILE A 821 21.18 5.82 -13.77
CA ILE A 821 21.75 7.17 -13.77
C ILE A 821 22.54 7.35 -12.49
N THR A 822 23.75 7.93 -12.59
CA THR A 822 24.57 8.28 -11.42
C THR A 822 24.54 9.79 -11.23
N VAL A 823 24.17 10.24 -10.03
CA VAL A 823 24.17 11.65 -9.61
C VAL A 823 25.20 11.86 -8.52
N LYS A 824 25.87 13.01 -8.52
CA LYS A 824 26.86 13.37 -7.51
C LYS A 824 26.25 14.30 -6.48
N GLN A 825 26.60 14.08 -5.21
CA GLN A 825 26.07 14.88 -4.12
C GLN A 825 26.27 16.38 -4.35
N LEU A 826 27.45 16.82 -4.74
CA LEU A 826 27.77 18.25 -4.92
C LEU A 826 27.02 18.92 -6.07
N ASP A 827 26.54 18.13 -7.05
CA ASP A 827 25.74 18.69 -8.15
C ASP A 827 24.35 19.16 -7.68
N ASN A 828 23.91 18.73 -6.47
CA ASN A 828 22.68 19.24 -5.85
C ASN A 828 22.94 20.64 -5.27
N GLY A 829 22.72 21.68 -6.09
CA GLY A 829 22.89 23.08 -5.70
C GLY A 829 24.21 23.73 -6.16
N LEU A 830 25.24 22.97 -6.54
CA LEU A 830 26.51 23.52 -7.04
C LEU A 830 26.82 23.17 -8.50
N HIS A 831 25.92 22.50 -9.20
CA HIS A 831 26.11 22.23 -10.63
C HIS A 831 26.30 23.55 -11.39
N GLY A 832 27.39 23.66 -12.15
CA GLY A 832 27.73 24.87 -12.91
C GLY A 832 28.23 26.07 -12.06
N ALA A 833 28.56 25.86 -10.79
CA ALA A 833 29.19 26.89 -9.99
C ALA A 833 30.50 27.39 -10.63
N GLN A 834 30.68 28.72 -10.73
CA GLN A 834 31.80 29.31 -11.44
C GLN A 834 32.88 29.88 -10.51
N TRP A 835 32.67 29.78 -9.22
CA TRP A 835 33.55 30.39 -8.24
C TRP A 835 33.99 29.38 -7.19
N THR A 836 35.20 29.54 -6.69
CA THR A 836 35.78 28.71 -5.64
C THR A 836 36.44 29.56 -4.56
N LEU A 837 36.44 29.06 -3.32
CA LEU A 837 37.19 29.64 -2.23
C LEU A 837 38.57 28.97 -2.12
N GLU A 838 39.44 29.52 -1.30
CA GLU A 838 40.70 28.90 -0.93
C GLU A 838 40.40 27.54 -0.24
N ARG A 839 41.22 26.53 -0.59
CA ARG A 839 41.15 25.21 0.01
C ARG A 839 41.38 25.30 1.51
N ILE A 840 40.47 24.70 2.27
CA ILE A 840 40.57 24.54 3.71
C ILE A 840 41.20 23.20 4.06
N GLU A 841 42.03 23.16 5.09
CA GLU A 841 42.66 21.95 5.63
C GLU A 841 42.21 21.73 7.07
N THR A 842 41.86 20.52 7.43
CA THR A 842 41.39 20.10 8.76
C THR A 842 42.23 18.91 9.26
N PRO A 843 43.52 19.10 9.52
CA PRO A 843 44.44 18.00 9.84
C PRO A 843 43.98 17.21 11.05
N GLY A 844 43.93 15.88 10.94
CA GLY A 844 43.49 14.97 11.99
C GLY A 844 41.99 14.93 12.20
N GLN A 845 41.19 15.61 11.38
CA GLN A 845 39.75 15.61 11.42
C GLN A 845 39.20 14.98 10.12
N ARG A 846 38.94 13.69 10.16
CA ARG A 846 38.40 12.99 9.01
C ARG A 846 36.91 13.26 8.87
N ASP A 847 36.48 13.61 7.66
CA ASP A 847 35.10 13.84 7.28
C ASP A 847 34.34 14.86 8.18
N PRO A 848 34.90 16.06 8.45
CA PRO A 848 34.24 17.09 9.25
C PRO A 848 33.02 17.64 8.50
N VAL A 849 32.11 18.27 9.21
CA VAL A 849 31.01 19.03 8.61
C VAL A 849 31.53 20.44 8.32
N VAL A 850 31.33 20.93 7.10
CA VAL A 850 31.69 22.26 6.64
C VAL A 850 30.41 23.04 6.37
N GLN A 851 30.36 24.26 6.93
CA GLN A 851 29.31 25.23 6.67
C GLN A 851 29.93 26.47 6.03
N VAL A 852 29.42 26.82 4.85
CA VAL A 852 29.82 28.03 4.11
C VAL A 852 28.77 29.10 4.33
N ARG A 853 29.23 30.35 4.62
CA ARG A 853 28.38 31.49 4.87
C ARG A 853 28.83 32.68 3.98
N ASN A 854 27.84 33.46 3.53
CA ASN A 854 28.06 34.69 2.78
C ASN A 854 28.52 35.85 3.70
N GLU A 855 28.68 37.05 3.13
CA GLU A 855 29.09 38.24 3.87
C GLU A 855 28.10 38.66 4.97
N ASP A 856 26.80 38.42 4.75
CA ASP A 856 25.73 38.73 5.71
C ASP A 856 25.63 37.67 6.83
N GLY A 857 26.46 36.63 6.78
CA GLY A 857 26.46 35.52 7.73
C GLY A 857 25.40 34.45 7.48
N GLU A 858 24.68 34.56 6.39
CA GLU A 858 23.67 33.56 6.00
C GLU A 858 24.33 32.27 5.54
N VAL A 859 23.75 31.14 5.92
CA VAL A 859 24.22 29.82 5.51
C VAL A 859 23.90 29.59 4.03
N VAL A 860 24.96 29.50 3.22
CA VAL A 860 24.87 29.14 1.81
C VAL A 860 24.62 27.62 1.68
N TYR A 861 25.43 26.82 2.39
CA TYR A 861 25.21 25.39 2.51
C TYR A 861 25.98 24.78 3.69
N THR A 862 25.57 23.56 4.06
CA THR A 862 26.26 22.72 5.05
C THR A 862 26.44 21.32 4.48
N LEU A 863 27.62 20.73 4.66
CA LEU A 863 27.99 19.45 4.06
C LEU A 863 28.98 18.69 4.94
N ARG A 864 28.83 17.39 5.11
CA ARG A 864 29.92 16.54 5.61
C ARG A 864 30.88 16.21 4.47
N VAL A 865 32.08 16.72 4.52
CA VAL A 865 33.09 16.50 3.47
C VAL A 865 33.66 15.08 3.52
N ASN A 866 34.42 14.70 2.50
CA ASN A 866 35.11 13.42 2.44
C ASN A 866 36.64 13.69 2.57
N GLY A 867 37.23 13.18 3.64
CA GLY A 867 38.65 13.38 3.94
C GLY A 867 38.95 14.57 4.89
N GLU A 868 40.17 15.04 4.88
CA GLU A 868 40.69 16.08 5.78
C GLU A 868 40.85 17.47 5.11
N SER A 869 40.33 17.62 3.89
CA SER A 869 40.44 18.92 3.18
C SER A 869 39.26 19.09 2.23
N PHE A 870 38.91 20.35 1.97
CA PHE A 870 37.80 20.69 1.08
C PHE A 870 38.06 22.03 0.37
N THR A 871 37.74 22.09 -0.91
CA THR A 871 37.74 23.32 -1.71
C THR A 871 36.30 23.75 -1.93
N PRO A 872 35.79 24.75 -1.18
CA PRO A 872 34.41 25.19 -1.31
C PRO A 872 34.15 25.83 -2.68
N LEU A 873 33.08 25.38 -3.34
CA LEU A 873 32.51 26.03 -4.52
C LEU A 873 31.40 26.98 -4.08
N VAL A 874 31.26 28.10 -4.77
CA VAL A 874 30.15 29.05 -4.55
C VAL A 874 29.65 29.59 -5.89
N ARG A 875 28.39 30.04 -5.91
CA ARG A 875 27.75 30.51 -7.15
C ARG A 875 28.07 31.99 -7.44
N GLU A 876 28.27 32.76 -6.43
CA GLU A 876 28.42 34.23 -6.53
C GLU A 876 29.83 34.72 -6.14
N PRO A 877 30.31 35.81 -6.73
CA PRO A 877 31.49 36.48 -6.21
C PRO A 877 31.23 37.11 -4.84
N GLY A 878 32.26 37.34 -4.05
CA GLY A 878 32.15 37.99 -2.74
C GLY A 878 33.10 37.39 -1.72
N ALA A 879 32.97 37.85 -0.48
CA ALA A 879 33.68 37.34 0.65
C ALA A 879 32.82 36.33 1.43
N TYR A 880 33.47 35.29 1.92
CA TYR A 880 32.80 34.21 2.62
C TYR A 880 33.50 33.90 3.94
N SER A 881 32.73 33.24 4.82
CA SER A 881 33.30 32.55 5.97
C SER A 881 32.99 31.06 5.88
N VAL A 882 33.91 30.23 6.36
CA VAL A 882 33.77 28.77 6.38
C VAL A 882 34.02 28.28 7.79
N VAL A 883 33.12 27.46 8.30
CA VAL A 883 33.25 26.81 9.60
C VAL A 883 33.33 25.31 9.38
N ALA A 884 34.42 24.67 9.79
CA ALA A 884 34.52 23.23 9.88
C ALA A 884 34.33 22.75 11.32
N PHE A 885 33.52 21.75 11.55
CA PHE A 885 33.22 21.25 12.89
C PHE A 885 32.85 19.77 12.87
N ASP A 886 32.98 19.11 14.02
CA ASP A 886 32.41 17.80 14.22
C ASP A 886 31.18 17.93 15.13
N PRO A 887 29.95 17.63 14.59
CA PRO A 887 28.72 17.77 15.38
C PRO A 887 28.59 16.70 16.49
N ASP A 888 29.33 15.59 16.38
CA ASP A 888 29.36 14.50 17.33
C ASP A 888 30.57 14.55 18.29
N GLY A 889 31.47 15.55 18.08
CA GLY A 889 32.69 15.80 18.84
C GLY A 889 32.89 17.27 19.23
N GLY A 890 34.06 17.60 19.68
CA GLY A 890 34.38 18.97 20.15
C GLY A 890 35.14 19.86 19.16
N TYR A 891 35.41 19.35 17.95
CA TYR A 891 36.18 20.10 16.96
C TYR A 891 35.37 21.24 16.34
N ARG A 892 36.01 22.42 16.22
CA ARG A 892 35.49 23.58 15.48
C ARG A 892 36.64 24.49 15.08
N GLN A 893 36.68 24.86 13.81
CA GLN A 893 37.61 25.81 13.22
C GLN A 893 36.87 26.73 12.26
N GLU A 894 37.27 28.00 12.18
CA GLU A 894 36.63 29.01 11.34
C GLU A 894 37.66 29.77 10.50
N TRP A 895 37.34 29.97 9.24
CA TRP A 895 38.08 30.84 8.30
C TRP A 895 37.16 31.98 7.88
N LYS A 896 37.67 33.21 7.92
CA LYS A 896 36.90 34.44 7.60
C LYS A 896 37.51 35.21 6.45
N GLY A 897 36.67 35.92 5.69
CA GLY A 897 37.11 36.80 4.63
C GLY A 897 37.71 36.09 3.40
N LEU A 898 37.35 34.81 3.19
CA LEU A 898 37.78 34.07 2.03
C LEU A 898 37.16 34.68 0.77
N GLN A 899 38.00 35.13 -0.16
CA GLN A 899 37.51 35.74 -1.40
C GLN A 899 37.20 34.69 -2.46
N ALA A 900 36.05 34.79 -3.06
CA ALA A 900 35.69 33.93 -4.20
C ALA A 900 36.56 34.26 -5.40
N ARG A 901 37.15 33.22 -6.02
CA ARG A 901 37.94 33.29 -7.25
C ARG A 901 37.23 32.54 -8.36
N ARG A 902 37.25 33.09 -9.55
CA ARG A 902 36.66 32.43 -10.70
C ARG A 902 37.46 31.16 -11.05
N LEU A 903 36.77 30.04 -11.38
CA LEU A 903 37.36 28.77 -11.76
C LEU A 903 38.07 28.82 -13.11
#